data_6a79e0e2eb087cdd13631445ea807bc2
#
_entry.id   6a79e0e2eb087cdd13631445ea807bc2
#
_cell.length_a   1.000
_cell.length_b   1.000
_cell.length_c   1.000
_cell.angle_alpha   90.00
_cell.angle_beta   90.00
_cell.angle_gamma   90.00
#
_symmetry.space_group_name_H-M   'P 1'
#
loop_
_entity.id
_entity.type
_entity.pdbx_description
1 polymer ?
#
loop_
_entity_poly.entity_id
_entity_poly.type
_entity_poly.pdbx_seq_one_letter_code
_entity_poly.pdbx_strand_id
1 'polypeptide(L)'
;MKGISIAVLALIAAALFLSFSAFAESAGSDAPAIAVTADGQQKYSLSLASAVADAGDGGSVKLLQDVEINSVSGLAITCSITLDLNGKTISGVHSSQNKVIYVYKNNTLTITDNSLEQTGKVVNTSPLGGSVLSTYRSDDAGIIVLGGSYEGQLDNSRGEIVVLGGCFDTDVSGLVPAGMMQDESGRVVLDDAVAVASVNGVGYVSLRDAVIAANPGGTVKMLKDDDCESWEQVWELSGIVFEGGGHTLSIGGITSLENHGAVFHSAGGNIFNDLTIDLSGLGAPSAAQGFRAFNAANGDVFNKVRITGCGDLTFGIFAGGVQGDERPVIISGCEFTNCRYAVGSEPMPGTTLSSLGGLNISGCTFTGCGYAAILYSDDAAFCGNVIFGGKLNVMHGGQSVTGNSFAEGSRVKFYDAPALFCRNSISADSRLDADENAPVIDVSGNYWGGGAPSAAQLGSASVTGEDVYYTSPDMGDGDLSTCCTVTVQYGNGEENLVFSCQRGYAYVLPDAPRRSGFTFHYWSCGDAAYAPGETAVITGDTVFSAVWVRHPDVEYVPVPDGPEDAEEAEDAAEPEAPGLVFSDVSPDAWYYDAVEYVCAAGLMDGVADGTFAPDAALTRAMVWTILARMSGADTSEGDSWYSSAMEWAVAQGISDGEDAVSPITREQFVTMLWRLSGCPEASGTVAAPDAAEISGWATEAMTWAVCAGLVEGDETGAVAPSAYASRAAAAALVMRCAEF
;
A
#
# COMPACT_ATOMS: atom_id res chain seq x y z
N MET A 1 -7.93 4.44 -38.41
CA MET A 1 -8.61 4.52 -37.09
C MET A 1 -7.60 3.98 -36.09
N LYS A 2 -6.99 4.87 -35.31
CA LYS A 2 -6.11 4.47 -34.21
C LYS A 2 -7.00 4.49 -32.98
N GLY A 3 -7.55 3.33 -32.61
CA GLY A 3 -8.22 3.17 -31.33
C GLY A 3 -7.25 3.54 -30.22
N ILE A 4 -7.68 4.37 -29.30
CA ILE A 4 -6.96 4.59 -28.05
C ILE A 4 -6.92 3.20 -27.41
N SER A 5 -5.71 2.67 -27.18
CA SER A 5 -5.54 1.35 -26.58
C SER A 5 -6.22 1.36 -25.19
N ILE A 6 -6.97 0.30 -24.86
CA ILE A 6 -7.56 0.07 -23.53
C ILE A 6 -6.51 0.28 -22.42
N ALA A 7 -5.25 -0.01 -22.71
CA ALA A 7 -4.11 0.27 -21.82
C ALA A 7 -3.91 1.76 -21.51
N VAL A 8 -4.17 2.68 -22.45
CA VAL A 8 -4.08 4.13 -22.22
C VAL A 8 -5.27 4.61 -21.39
N LEU A 9 -6.45 4.02 -21.60
CA LEU A 9 -7.65 4.28 -20.80
C LEU A 9 -7.49 3.85 -19.35
N ALA A 10 -6.87 2.70 -19.10
CA ALA A 10 -6.61 2.21 -17.74
C ALA A 10 -5.50 2.98 -17.01
N LEU A 11 -4.48 3.49 -17.72
CA LEU A 11 -3.46 4.40 -17.17
C LEU A 11 -4.09 5.71 -16.66
N ILE A 12 -5.09 6.24 -17.38
CA ILE A 12 -5.83 7.43 -16.95
C ILE A 12 -6.69 7.10 -15.71
N ALA A 13 -7.33 5.94 -15.66
CA ALA A 13 -8.13 5.51 -14.51
C ALA A 13 -7.26 5.27 -13.26
N ALA A 14 -6.08 4.67 -13.39
CA ALA A 14 -5.16 4.42 -12.28
C ALA A 14 -4.52 5.70 -11.72
N ALA A 15 -4.21 6.69 -12.59
CA ALA A 15 -3.66 7.97 -12.16
C ALA A 15 -4.67 8.87 -11.45
N LEU A 16 -5.98 8.65 -11.63
CA LEU A 16 -7.05 9.49 -11.13
C LEU A 16 -7.57 9.10 -9.73
N PHE A 17 -7.20 7.94 -9.19
CA PHE A 17 -7.49 7.59 -7.80
C PHE A 17 -6.56 8.30 -6.79
N LEU A 18 -5.59 9.09 -7.25
CA LEU A 18 -4.48 9.60 -6.44
C LEU A 18 -4.69 10.98 -5.78
N SER A 19 -5.84 11.66 -5.90
CA SER A 19 -5.88 13.06 -5.44
C SER A 19 -7.17 13.60 -4.83
N PHE A 20 -7.95 12.81 -4.12
CA PHE A 20 -8.95 13.37 -3.22
C PHE A 20 -8.68 12.98 -1.77
N SER A 21 -7.64 13.58 -1.18
CA SER A 21 -7.56 13.70 0.28
C SER A 21 -8.72 14.56 0.76
N ALA A 22 -9.41 14.08 1.81
CA ALA A 22 -10.52 14.78 2.42
C ALA A 22 -10.09 16.17 2.86
N PHE A 23 -10.68 17.21 2.26
CA PHE A 23 -10.54 18.58 2.75
C PHE A 23 -11.75 18.91 3.60
N ALA A 24 -11.44 19.38 4.81
CA ALA A 24 -12.44 19.92 5.71
C ALA A 24 -13.24 21.03 5.00
N GLU A 25 -14.54 20.91 4.97
CA GLU A 25 -15.45 21.99 4.61
C GLU A 25 -15.27 23.12 5.62
N SER A 26 -14.48 24.12 5.26
CA SER A 26 -14.59 25.39 5.99
C SER A 26 -15.98 25.94 5.71
N ALA A 27 -16.79 26.04 6.73
CA ALA A 27 -18.13 26.57 6.69
C ALA A 27 -18.16 27.93 5.97
N GLY A 28 -18.93 28.01 4.86
CA GLY A 28 -19.33 29.31 4.34
C GLY A 28 -19.16 29.59 2.86
N SER A 29 -18.91 28.59 1.97
CA SER A 29 -18.92 28.86 0.54
C SER A 29 -20.23 28.33 -0.09
N ASP A 30 -21.07 29.24 -0.63
CA ASP A 30 -22.21 28.89 -1.49
C ASP A 30 -21.76 28.38 -2.87
N ALA A 31 -20.49 27.97 -3.02
CA ALA A 31 -19.92 27.51 -4.26
C ALA A 31 -20.44 26.10 -4.61
N PRO A 32 -20.95 25.87 -5.82
CA PRO A 32 -21.46 24.57 -6.22
C PRO A 32 -20.36 23.54 -6.49
N ALA A 33 -19.10 23.97 -6.71
CA ALA A 33 -18.00 23.06 -7.02
C ALA A 33 -16.63 23.64 -6.61
N ILE A 34 -15.70 22.73 -6.36
CA ILE A 34 -14.27 23.02 -6.23
C ILE A 34 -13.56 22.55 -7.53
N ALA A 35 -12.76 23.42 -8.09
CA ALA A 35 -11.79 23.09 -9.13
C ALA A 35 -10.43 22.84 -8.51
N VAL A 36 -9.74 21.79 -8.95
CA VAL A 36 -8.36 21.49 -8.60
C VAL A 36 -7.55 21.41 -9.89
N THR A 37 -6.54 22.23 -10.01
CA THR A 37 -5.64 22.24 -11.19
C THR A 37 -4.72 21.02 -11.17
N ALA A 38 -4.07 20.72 -12.28
CA ALA A 38 -3.15 19.58 -12.38
C ALA A 38 -1.94 19.67 -11.41
N ASP A 39 -1.59 20.88 -10.95
CA ASP A 39 -0.54 21.16 -9.94
C ASP A 39 -1.10 21.22 -8.49
N GLY A 40 -2.37 20.80 -8.28
CA GLY A 40 -2.99 20.69 -6.96
C GLY A 40 -3.59 21.98 -6.39
N GLN A 41 -3.58 23.12 -7.13
CA GLN A 41 -4.20 24.35 -6.63
C GLN A 41 -5.71 24.26 -6.61
N GLN A 42 -6.33 24.65 -5.51
CA GLN A 42 -7.77 24.58 -5.30
C GLN A 42 -8.44 25.95 -5.46
N LYS A 43 -9.64 25.93 -6.05
CA LYS A 43 -10.45 27.12 -6.22
C LYS A 43 -11.94 26.80 -6.12
N TYR A 44 -12.63 27.48 -5.23
CA TYR A 44 -14.09 27.46 -5.16
C TYR A 44 -14.68 28.26 -6.33
N SER A 45 -15.54 27.64 -7.11
CA SER A 45 -16.09 28.22 -8.32
C SER A 45 -17.59 28.48 -8.18
N LEU A 46 -18.05 29.63 -8.67
CA LEU A 46 -19.44 30.10 -8.55
C LEU A 46 -20.39 29.38 -9.52
N SER A 47 -19.89 28.56 -10.42
CA SER A 47 -20.67 27.73 -11.33
C SER A 47 -19.86 26.52 -11.77
N LEU A 48 -20.53 25.46 -12.19
CA LEU A 48 -19.85 24.28 -12.73
C LEU A 48 -19.04 24.59 -13.99
N ALA A 49 -19.52 25.50 -14.84
CA ALA A 49 -18.80 25.94 -16.03
C ALA A 49 -17.51 26.70 -15.70
N SER A 50 -17.52 27.53 -14.63
CA SER A 50 -16.31 28.18 -14.15
C SER A 50 -15.36 27.20 -13.49
N ALA A 51 -15.88 26.19 -12.75
CA ALA A 51 -15.05 25.14 -12.17
C ALA A 51 -14.27 24.35 -13.24
N VAL A 52 -14.93 23.97 -14.34
CA VAL A 52 -14.29 23.31 -15.49
C VAL A 52 -13.16 24.16 -16.06
N ALA A 53 -13.41 25.47 -16.25
CA ALA A 53 -12.39 26.39 -16.78
C ALA A 53 -11.24 26.61 -15.78
N ASP A 54 -11.54 26.68 -14.50
CA ASP A 54 -10.57 26.89 -13.41
C ASP A 54 -9.67 25.66 -13.19
N ALA A 55 -10.21 24.45 -13.34
CA ALA A 55 -9.46 23.19 -13.23
C ALA A 55 -8.38 23.08 -14.34
N GLY A 56 -8.70 23.52 -15.55
CA GLY A 56 -7.77 23.43 -16.68
C GLY A 56 -7.52 21.99 -17.13
N ASP A 57 -6.54 21.85 -18.03
CA ASP A 57 -6.19 20.54 -18.63
C ASP A 57 -5.48 19.66 -17.59
N GLY A 58 -5.97 18.43 -17.42
CA GLY A 58 -5.47 17.48 -16.41
C GLY A 58 -5.96 17.72 -14.98
N GLY A 59 -6.78 18.76 -14.77
CA GLY A 59 -7.36 19.07 -13.45
C GLY A 59 -8.61 18.26 -13.13
N SER A 60 -9.16 18.50 -11.94
CA SER A 60 -10.39 17.85 -11.47
C SER A 60 -11.42 18.84 -10.92
N VAL A 61 -12.68 18.45 -10.95
CA VAL A 61 -13.82 19.21 -10.40
C VAL A 61 -14.62 18.31 -9.49
N LYS A 62 -14.80 18.71 -8.24
CA LYS A 62 -15.65 18.02 -7.26
C LYS A 62 -16.91 18.84 -7.01
N LEU A 63 -18.07 18.21 -7.10
CA LEU A 63 -19.36 18.85 -6.77
C LEU A 63 -19.52 18.94 -5.24
N LEU A 64 -20.02 20.08 -4.79
CA LEU A 64 -20.37 20.34 -3.40
C LEU A 64 -21.88 20.43 -3.20
N GLN A 65 -22.63 20.75 -4.27
CA GLN A 65 -24.09 20.91 -4.26
C GLN A 65 -24.66 20.34 -5.57
N ASP A 66 -25.97 20.14 -5.59
CA ASP A 66 -26.68 19.85 -6.83
C ASP A 66 -26.61 21.05 -7.80
N VAL A 67 -26.48 20.75 -9.07
CA VAL A 67 -26.27 21.77 -10.11
C VAL A 67 -27.32 21.67 -11.20
N GLU A 68 -27.98 22.77 -11.49
CA GLU A 68 -28.88 22.89 -12.63
C GLU A 68 -28.19 23.51 -13.84
N ILE A 69 -28.22 22.82 -14.97
CA ILE A 69 -27.73 23.31 -16.26
C ILE A 69 -28.90 23.88 -17.05
N ASN A 70 -29.12 25.17 -16.93
CA ASN A 70 -30.18 25.88 -17.67
C ASN A 70 -29.61 26.55 -18.94
N SER A 71 -29.12 25.75 -19.87
CA SER A 71 -28.55 26.21 -21.12
C SER A 71 -29.05 25.38 -22.29
N VAL A 72 -29.40 25.98 -23.39
CA VAL A 72 -29.85 25.29 -24.62
C VAL A 72 -28.79 24.32 -25.12
N SER A 73 -27.50 24.68 -25.00
CA SER A 73 -26.38 23.85 -25.48
C SER A 73 -25.83 22.89 -24.44
N GLY A 74 -26.27 22.96 -23.16
CA GLY A 74 -25.69 22.17 -22.07
C GLY A 74 -24.36 22.72 -21.55
N LEU A 75 -23.66 21.93 -20.72
CA LEU A 75 -22.32 22.21 -20.20
C LEU A 75 -21.27 21.74 -21.19
N ALA A 76 -20.41 22.64 -21.63
CA ALA A 76 -19.25 22.32 -22.48
C ALA A 76 -18.03 21.96 -21.64
N ILE A 77 -17.42 20.81 -21.91
CA ILE A 77 -16.11 20.42 -21.39
C ILE A 77 -15.07 20.79 -22.43
N THR A 78 -14.28 21.81 -22.13
CA THR A 78 -13.32 22.45 -23.05
C THR A 78 -11.85 22.15 -22.73
N CYS A 79 -11.59 21.37 -21.70
CA CYS A 79 -10.30 20.85 -21.27
C CYS A 79 -10.46 19.41 -20.78
N SER A 80 -9.40 18.63 -20.77
CA SER A 80 -9.45 17.26 -20.24
C SER A 80 -9.47 17.30 -18.70
N ILE A 81 -10.55 16.81 -18.08
CA ILE A 81 -10.75 16.88 -16.63
C ILE A 81 -11.37 15.59 -16.08
N THR A 82 -11.22 15.42 -14.76
CA THR A 82 -12.03 14.49 -13.98
C THR A 82 -13.14 15.25 -13.27
N LEU A 83 -14.38 14.76 -13.38
CA LEU A 83 -15.56 15.29 -12.69
C LEU A 83 -16.02 14.27 -11.65
N ASP A 84 -15.89 14.63 -10.37
CA ASP A 84 -16.43 13.86 -9.25
C ASP A 84 -17.82 14.37 -8.89
N LEU A 85 -18.82 13.52 -9.06
CA LEU A 85 -20.21 13.83 -8.70
C LEU A 85 -20.40 13.96 -7.19
N ASN A 86 -19.57 13.28 -6.38
CA ASN A 86 -19.59 13.38 -4.93
C ASN A 86 -21.01 13.29 -4.33
N GLY A 87 -21.82 12.34 -4.83
CA GLY A 87 -23.21 12.14 -4.39
C GLY A 87 -24.22 13.21 -4.84
N LYS A 88 -23.80 14.19 -5.65
CA LYS A 88 -24.64 15.33 -6.08
C LYS A 88 -25.24 15.10 -7.47
N THR A 89 -26.29 15.84 -7.77
CA THR A 89 -27.01 15.74 -9.03
C THR A 89 -26.68 16.89 -9.99
N ILE A 90 -26.42 16.53 -11.25
CA ILE A 90 -26.41 17.49 -12.36
C ILE A 90 -27.70 17.33 -13.16
N SER A 91 -28.54 18.35 -13.16
CA SER A 91 -29.84 18.34 -13.86
C SER A 91 -29.82 19.27 -15.08
N GLY A 92 -30.11 18.73 -16.25
CA GLY A 92 -30.41 19.54 -17.42
C GLY A 92 -31.89 19.98 -17.40
N VAL A 93 -32.15 21.27 -17.21
CA VAL A 93 -33.50 21.78 -16.94
C VAL A 93 -34.05 22.69 -18.04
N HIS A 94 -33.28 23.05 -19.06
CA HIS A 94 -33.75 23.93 -20.13
C HIS A 94 -34.71 23.19 -21.07
N SER A 95 -35.89 23.76 -21.34
CA SER A 95 -36.96 23.14 -22.14
C SER A 95 -36.60 22.76 -23.57
N SER A 96 -35.54 23.33 -24.13
CA SER A 96 -35.04 23.05 -25.47
C SER A 96 -33.66 22.39 -25.44
N GLN A 97 -33.20 21.90 -24.29
CA GLN A 97 -31.91 21.27 -24.11
C GLN A 97 -31.92 19.85 -24.70
N ASN A 98 -30.94 19.57 -25.55
CA ASN A 98 -30.79 18.25 -26.17
C ASN A 98 -29.62 17.44 -25.61
N LYS A 99 -28.83 18.03 -24.72
CA LYS A 99 -27.72 17.37 -24.01
C LYS A 99 -27.39 18.13 -22.72
N VAL A 100 -27.03 17.38 -21.67
CA VAL A 100 -26.66 17.96 -20.36
C VAL A 100 -25.18 18.34 -20.34
N ILE A 101 -24.30 17.39 -20.63
CA ILE A 101 -22.86 17.57 -20.69
C ILE A 101 -22.37 17.13 -22.06
N TYR A 102 -21.46 17.93 -22.66
CA TYR A 102 -20.83 17.51 -23.89
C TYR A 102 -19.34 17.85 -23.89
N VAL A 103 -18.53 16.93 -24.44
CA VAL A 103 -17.10 17.09 -24.53
C VAL A 103 -16.75 17.72 -25.87
N TYR A 104 -15.93 18.78 -25.80
CA TYR A 104 -15.45 19.50 -26.95
C TYR A 104 -14.12 18.91 -27.41
N LYS A 105 -13.82 19.13 -28.65
CA LYS A 105 -12.71 18.65 -29.47
C LYS A 105 -11.40 18.37 -28.70
N ASN A 106 -10.81 17.19 -28.91
CA ASN A 106 -9.52 16.74 -28.37
C ASN A 106 -9.45 16.71 -26.83
N ASN A 107 -10.60 16.67 -26.15
CA ASN A 107 -10.64 16.60 -24.69
C ASN A 107 -11.24 15.28 -24.23
N THR A 108 -10.89 14.90 -23.02
CA THR A 108 -11.45 13.72 -22.34
C THR A 108 -12.11 14.15 -21.03
N LEU A 109 -13.32 13.72 -20.82
CA LEU A 109 -14.04 13.84 -19.56
C LEU A 109 -14.06 12.48 -18.87
N THR A 110 -13.46 12.39 -17.68
CA THR A 110 -13.65 11.24 -16.81
C THR A 110 -14.68 11.60 -15.74
N ILE A 111 -15.69 10.75 -15.52
CA ILE A 111 -16.71 10.98 -14.50
C ILE A 111 -16.62 9.90 -13.43
N THR A 112 -16.54 10.33 -12.18
CA THR A 112 -16.54 9.47 -10.99
C THR A 112 -17.67 9.86 -10.05
N ASP A 113 -17.97 9.00 -9.10
CA ASP A 113 -18.76 9.33 -7.91
C ASP A 113 -18.05 8.72 -6.70
N ASN A 114 -17.26 9.55 -6.02
CA ASN A 114 -16.47 9.10 -4.86
C ASN A 114 -17.24 9.23 -3.55
N SER A 115 -18.57 9.52 -3.61
CA SER A 115 -19.41 9.48 -2.42
C SER A 115 -19.57 8.04 -1.90
N LEU A 116 -19.74 7.90 -0.60
CA LEU A 116 -19.87 6.60 0.07
C LEU A 116 -21.04 5.76 -0.49
N GLU A 117 -22.16 6.40 -0.77
CA GLU A 117 -23.39 5.75 -1.25
C GLU A 117 -23.48 5.71 -2.79
N GLN A 118 -22.52 6.32 -3.50
CA GLN A 118 -22.54 6.46 -4.96
C GLN A 118 -23.88 6.95 -5.53
N THR A 119 -24.45 7.97 -4.88
CA THR A 119 -25.74 8.55 -5.22
C THR A 119 -25.68 9.68 -6.26
N GLY A 120 -24.44 10.02 -6.70
CA GLY A 120 -24.21 11.05 -7.71
C GLY A 120 -24.96 10.77 -9.01
N LYS A 121 -25.56 11.80 -9.61
CA LYS A 121 -26.50 11.63 -10.70
C LYS A 121 -26.33 12.65 -11.82
N VAL A 122 -26.53 12.22 -13.06
CA VAL A 122 -26.69 13.12 -14.21
C VAL A 122 -28.03 12.82 -14.88
N VAL A 123 -28.92 13.81 -14.94
CA VAL A 123 -30.28 13.62 -15.44
C VAL A 123 -30.65 14.72 -16.46
N ASN A 124 -31.37 14.32 -17.50
CA ASN A 124 -31.98 15.27 -18.45
C ASN A 124 -33.48 15.37 -18.24
N THR A 125 -33.92 16.44 -17.61
CA THR A 125 -35.37 16.69 -17.34
C THR A 125 -36.06 17.48 -18.46
N SER A 126 -35.40 17.75 -19.59
CA SER A 126 -35.98 18.44 -20.74
C SER A 126 -37.11 17.63 -21.34
N PRO A 127 -38.31 18.24 -21.58
CA PRO A 127 -39.43 17.54 -22.18
C PRO A 127 -39.18 17.04 -23.61
N LEU A 128 -38.15 17.52 -24.28
CA LEU A 128 -37.74 17.05 -25.61
C LEU A 128 -36.94 15.75 -25.57
N GLY A 129 -36.56 15.29 -24.38
CA GLY A 129 -35.58 14.26 -24.22
C GLY A 129 -34.19 14.74 -24.69
N GLY A 130 -33.21 13.87 -24.64
CA GLY A 130 -31.85 14.16 -25.11
C GLY A 130 -30.81 13.38 -24.35
N SER A 131 -29.56 13.55 -24.74
CA SER A 131 -28.44 12.84 -24.09
C SER A 131 -28.04 13.50 -22.77
N VAL A 132 -27.69 12.69 -21.79
CA VAL A 132 -27.03 13.17 -20.56
C VAL A 132 -25.57 13.43 -20.80
N LEU A 133 -24.89 12.60 -21.59
CA LEU A 133 -23.50 12.76 -22.02
C LEU A 133 -23.41 12.71 -23.55
N SER A 134 -22.55 13.52 -24.14
CA SER A 134 -22.37 13.56 -25.61
C SER A 134 -20.94 13.90 -26.00
N THR A 135 -20.40 13.23 -27.01
CA THR A 135 -19.13 13.56 -27.70
C THR A 135 -19.36 14.45 -28.91
N TYR A 136 -20.22 15.42 -28.79
CA TYR A 136 -20.76 16.24 -29.85
C TYR A 136 -19.72 16.95 -30.74
N ARG A 137 -19.85 16.71 -32.05
CA ARG A 137 -19.08 17.33 -33.14
C ARG A 137 -17.58 17.05 -33.17
N SER A 138 -17.07 16.04 -32.49
CA SER A 138 -15.64 15.75 -32.54
C SER A 138 -15.38 14.26 -32.52
N ASP A 139 -14.66 13.79 -33.52
CA ASP A 139 -14.20 12.41 -33.63
C ASP A 139 -13.05 12.09 -32.63
N ASP A 140 -12.46 13.13 -32.01
CA ASP A 140 -11.32 13.03 -31.08
C ASP A 140 -11.74 13.37 -29.61
N ALA A 141 -13.03 13.44 -29.30
CA ALA A 141 -13.53 13.65 -27.94
C ALA A 141 -13.76 12.31 -27.24
N GLY A 142 -13.42 12.21 -25.95
CA GLY A 142 -13.60 11.01 -25.13
C GLY A 142 -14.43 11.25 -23.87
N ILE A 143 -15.21 10.27 -23.46
CA ILE A 143 -15.86 10.23 -22.15
C ILE A 143 -15.60 8.87 -21.53
N ILE A 144 -15.14 8.87 -20.29
CA ILE A 144 -14.93 7.68 -19.47
C ILE A 144 -15.85 7.77 -18.26
N VAL A 145 -16.73 6.79 -18.07
CA VAL A 145 -17.64 6.74 -16.94
C VAL A 145 -17.20 5.65 -15.97
N LEU A 146 -16.83 6.04 -14.76
CA LEU A 146 -16.37 5.15 -13.70
C LEU A 146 -17.44 4.94 -12.60
N GLY A 147 -18.42 5.84 -12.48
CA GLY A 147 -19.45 5.77 -11.44
C GLY A 147 -20.59 6.74 -11.68
N GLY A 148 -21.52 6.81 -10.72
CA GLY A 148 -22.71 7.65 -10.77
C GLY A 148 -23.91 7.01 -11.45
N SER A 149 -25.07 7.69 -11.43
CA SER A 149 -26.30 7.25 -12.05
C SER A 149 -26.71 8.18 -13.20
N TYR A 150 -27.26 7.64 -14.27
CA TYR A 150 -27.55 8.38 -15.49
C TYR A 150 -28.96 8.09 -15.95
N GLU A 151 -29.79 9.17 -16.03
CA GLU A 151 -31.14 9.11 -16.58
C GLU A 151 -31.21 9.84 -17.91
N GLY A 152 -31.14 9.07 -19.00
CA GLY A 152 -31.15 9.54 -20.39
C GLY A 152 -30.05 8.88 -21.22
N GLN A 153 -30.04 9.17 -22.52
CA GLN A 153 -29.16 8.52 -23.48
C GLN A 153 -27.73 9.03 -23.44
N LEU A 154 -26.78 8.18 -23.84
CA LEU A 154 -25.41 8.51 -24.13
C LEU A 154 -25.25 8.68 -25.65
N ASP A 155 -24.71 9.81 -26.10
CA ASP A 155 -24.51 10.11 -27.53
C ASP A 155 -23.02 10.05 -27.88
N ASN A 156 -22.62 8.91 -28.43
CA ASN A 156 -21.26 8.62 -28.92
C ASN A 156 -21.15 8.75 -30.45
N SER A 157 -22.04 9.51 -31.09
CA SER A 157 -22.16 9.57 -32.56
C SER A 157 -20.90 10.11 -33.27
N ARG A 158 -19.98 10.74 -32.56
CA ARG A 158 -18.78 11.36 -33.10
C ARG A 158 -17.48 10.97 -32.43
N GLY A 159 -17.45 10.83 -31.13
CA GLY A 159 -16.27 10.45 -30.36
C GLY A 159 -16.47 9.10 -29.69
N GLU A 160 -15.69 8.83 -28.67
CA GLU A 160 -15.72 7.58 -27.93
C GLU A 160 -16.32 7.79 -26.53
N ILE A 161 -17.23 6.92 -26.12
CA ILE A 161 -17.70 6.81 -24.73
C ILE A 161 -17.39 5.39 -24.27
N VAL A 162 -16.70 5.28 -23.15
CA VAL A 162 -16.37 4.01 -22.50
C VAL A 162 -16.99 3.99 -21.11
N VAL A 163 -17.78 2.96 -20.83
CA VAL A 163 -18.47 2.81 -19.56
C VAL A 163 -17.83 1.66 -18.79
N LEU A 164 -17.19 2.00 -17.67
CA LEU A 164 -16.49 1.07 -16.79
C LEU A 164 -17.22 0.88 -15.45
N GLY A 165 -18.26 1.68 -15.18
CA GLY A 165 -19.06 1.62 -13.96
C GLY A 165 -20.28 2.53 -14.04
N GLY A 166 -21.07 2.57 -12.98
CA GLY A 166 -22.28 3.39 -12.89
C GLY A 166 -23.56 2.62 -13.16
N CYS A 167 -24.70 3.32 -13.06
CA CYS A 167 -26.06 2.78 -13.24
C CYS A 167 -26.78 3.59 -14.32
N PHE A 168 -27.42 2.93 -15.28
CA PHE A 168 -28.03 3.56 -16.46
C PHE A 168 -29.47 3.08 -16.62
N ASP A 169 -30.37 4.00 -16.92
CA ASP A 169 -31.77 3.72 -17.26
C ASP A 169 -31.93 3.28 -18.73
N THR A 170 -30.84 3.34 -19.52
CA THR A 170 -30.81 2.95 -20.94
C THR A 170 -29.80 1.81 -21.16
N ASP A 171 -29.92 1.11 -22.29
CA ASP A 171 -28.95 0.10 -22.68
C ASP A 171 -27.61 0.75 -23.12
N VAL A 172 -26.54 0.44 -22.39
CA VAL A 172 -25.17 0.89 -22.66
C VAL A 172 -24.23 -0.27 -23.00
N SER A 173 -24.74 -1.49 -23.23
CA SER A 173 -23.94 -2.69 -23.49
C SER A 173 -22.96 -2.53 -24.64
N GLY A 174 -23.29 -1.69 -25.64
CA GLY A 174 -22.40 -1.36 -26.75
C GLY A 174 -21.25 -0.40 -26.41
N LEU A 175 -21.21 0.16 -25.19
CA LEU A 175 -20.19 1.10 -24.68
C LEU A 175 -19.35 0.49 -23.57
N VAL A 176 -19.66 -0.73 -23.16
CA VAL A 176 -19.01 -1.46 -22.09
C VAL A 176 -17.89 -2.32 -22.70
N PRO A 177 -16.65 -2.27 -22.16
CA PRO A 177 -15.57 -3.11 -22.68
C PRO A 177 -15.77 -4.59 -22.37
N ALA A 178 -15.08 -5.44 -23.10
CA ALA A 178 -15.03 -6.87 -22.80
C ALA A 178 -14.56 -7.11 -21.35
N GLY A 179 -15.21 -8.03 -20.63
CA GLY A 179 -14.95 -8.28 -19.21
C GLY A 179 -15.86 -7.51 -18.26
N MET A 180 -16.69 -6.59 -18.79
CA MET A 180 -17.73 -5.89 -18.05
C MET A 180 -19.09 -6.12 -18.73
N MET A 181 -20.19 -6.01 -17.98
CA MET A 181 -21.55 -6.12 -18.48
C MET A 181 -22.51 -5.17 -17.79
N GLN A 182 -23.59 -4.79 -18.45
CA GLN A 182 -24.71 -4.13 -17.80
C GLN A 182 -25.69 -5.20 -17.31
N ASP A 183 -25.99 -5.20 -15.99
CA ASP A 183 -26.94 -6.13 -15.39
C ASP A 183 -28.41 -5.69 -15.58
N GLU A 184 -29.36 -6.52 -15.13
CA GLU A 184 -30.80 -6.25 -15.22
C GLU A 184 -31.26 -5.00 -14.43
N SER A 185 -30.45 -4.53 -13.45
CA SER A 185 -30.72 -3.29 -12.71
C SER A 185 -30.19 -2.04 -13.42
N GLY A 186 -29.53 -2.20 -14.57
CA GLY A 186 -28.88 -1.13 -15.32
C GLY A 186 -27.48 -0.79 -14.85
N ARG A 187 -26.91 -1.53 -13.89
CA ARG A 187 -25.59 -1.29 -13.32
C ARG A 187 -24.51 -1.98 -14.18
N VAL A 188 -23.42 -1.28 -14.43
CA VAL A 188 -22.24 -1.87 -15.08
C VAL A 188 -21.36 -2.53 -14.03
N VAL A 189 -21.16 -3.83 -14.20
CA VAL A 189 -20.47 -4.74 -13.27
C VAL A 189 -19.48 -5.63 -14.01
N LEU A 190 -18.63 -6.36 -13.28
CA LEU A 190 -17.78 -7.40 -13.85
C LEU A 190 -18.63 -8.46 -14.56
N ASP A 191 -18.21 -8.89 -15.73
CA ASP A 191 -18.74 -10.07 -16.40
C ASP A 191 -17.92 -11.30 -15.97
N ASP A 192 -18.34 -11.95 -14.88
CA ASP A 192 -17.68 -13.13 -14.34
C ASP A 192 -17.60 -14.32 -15.32
N ALA A 193 -18.40 -14.30 -16.39
CA ALA A 193 -18.35 -15.37 -17.40
C ALA A 193 -17.10 -15.25 -18.28
N VAL A 194 -16.63 -14.05 -18.57
CA VAL A 194 -15.54 -13.80 -19.54
C VAL A 194 -14.30 -13.14 -18.93
N ALA A 195 -14.41 -12.34 -17.88
CA ALA A 195 -13.27 -11.69 -17.25
C ALA A 195 -12.32 -12.73 -16.61
N VAL A 196 -11.02 -12.63 -16.89
CA VAL A 196 -9.97 -13.47 -16.29
C VAL A 196 -9.26 -12.76 -15.14
N ALA A 197 -9.26 -11.43 -15.18
CA ALA A 197 -8.68 -10.59 -14.11
C ALA A 197 -9.44 -9.29 -13.97
N SER A 198 -9.22 -8.60 -12.85
CA SER A 198 -9.72 -7.25 -12.63
C SER A 198 -8.63 -6.33 -12.10
N VAL A 199 -8.75 -5.04 -12.43
CA VAL A 199 -7.94 -3.94 -11.89
C VAL A 199 -8.89 -2.83 -11.47
N ASN A 200 -8.89 -2.47 -10.20
CA ASN A 200 -9.80 -1.45 -9.65
C ASN A 200 -11.28 -1.68 -9.99
N GLY A 201 -11.72 -2.95 -9.99
CA GLY A 201 -13.10 -3.32 -10.31
C GLY A 201 -13.44 -3.37 -11.81
N VAL A 202 -12.51 -3.04 -12.70
CA VAL A 202 -12.67 -3.19 -14.16
C VAL A 202 -12.20 -4.57 -14.57
N GLY A 203 -13.05 -5.32 -15.28
CA GLY A 203 -12.76 -6.67 -15.80
C GLY A 203 -11.93 -6.65 -17.07
N TYR A 204 -11.03 -7.63 -17.17
CA TYR A 204 -10.16 -7.86 -18.34
C TYR A 204 -10.29 -9.32 -18.79
N VAL A 205 -10.38 -9.51 -20.08
CA VAL A 205 -10.44 -10.85 -20.71
C VAL A 205 -9.05 -11.43 -20.98
N SER A 206 -8.00 -10.68 -20.65
CA SER A 206 -6.60 -11.06 -20.78
C SER A 206 -5.85 -10.61 -19.53
N LEU A 207 -5.16 -11.52 -18.88
CA LEU A 207 -4.35 -11.21 -17.71
C LEU A 207 -3.21 -10.24 -18.04
N ARG A 208 -2.61 -10.39 -19.23
CA ARG A 208 -1.56 -9.49 -19.70
C ARG A 208 -2.04 -8.03 -19.76
N ASP A 209 -3.25 -7.81 -20.32
CA ASP A 209 -3.81 -6.46 -20.42
C ASP A 209 -4.15 -5.90 -19.05
N ALA A 210 -4.61 -6.73 -18.10
CA ALA A 210 -4.81 -6.35 -16.72
C ALA A 210 -3.50 -5.89 -16.05
N VAL A 211 -2.42 -6.66 -16.23
CA VAL A 211 -1.09 -6.32 -15.66
C VAL A 211 -0.57 -5.00 -16.24
N ILE A 212 -0.70 -4.80 -17.56
CA ILE A 212 -0.30 -3.54 -18.20
C ILE A 212 -1.14 -2.38 -17.67
N ALA A 213 -2.43 -2.59 -17.47
CA ALA A 213 -3.35 -1.58 -16.95
C ALA A 213 -3.11 -1.22 -15.48
N ALA A 214 -2.59 -2.14 -14.68
CA ALA A 214 -2.23 -1.90 -13.28
C ALA A 214 -0.90 -1.18 -13.12
N ASN A 215 -0.02 -1.22 -14.12
CA ASN A 215 1.32 -0.65 -14.02
C ASN A 215 1.34 0.87 -14.33
N PRO A 216 1.95 1.73 -13.49
CA PRO A 216 2.55 1.41 -12.20
C PRO A 216 1.57 1.45 -11.02
N GLY A 217 1.88 0.69 -9.98
CA GLY A 217 1.30 0.87 -8.63
C GLY A 217 -0.15 0.39 -8.44
N GLY A 218 -0.77 -0.27 -9.44
CA GLY A 218 -2.12 -0.81 -9.31
C GLY A 218 -2.17 -2.25 -8.77
N THR A 219 -3.39 -2.71 -8.44
CA THR A 219 -3.63 -4.09 -7.99
C THR A 219 -4.31 -4.89 -9.09
N VAL A 220 -3.69 -6.01 -9.49
CA VAL A 220 -4.26 -7.02 -10.38
C VAL A 220 -4.84 -8.15 -9.53
N LYS A 221 -6.10 -8.47 -9.72
CA LYS A 221 -6.72 -9.64 -9.10
C LYS A 221 -7.11 -10.65 -10.18
N MET A 222 -6.56 -11.86 -10.12
CA MET A 222 -7.06 -12.96 -10.97
C MET A 222 -8.44 -13.40 -10.49
N LEU A 223 -9.32 -13.71 -11.43
CA LEU A 223 -10.69 -14.18 -11.19
C LEU A 223 -10.85 -15.64 -11.58
N LYS A 224 -9.99 -16.14 -12.45
CA LYS A 224 -9.92 -17.54 -12.91
C LYS A 224 -8.58 -17.81 -13.58
N ASP A 225 -8.34 -19.09 -13.91
CA ASP A 225 -7.17 -19.49 -14.68
C ASP A 225 -7.16 -18.84 -16.06
N ASP A 226 -5.96 -18.50 -16.54
CA ASP A 226 -5.73 -17.94 -17.88
C ASP A 226 -4.76 -18.85 -18.66
N ASP A 227 -5.29 -19.50 -19.70
CA ASP A 227 -4.51 -20.35 -20.61
C ASP A 227 -4.10 -19.52 -21.83
N CYS A 228 -2.87 -19.04 -21.83
CA CYS A 228 -2.34 -18.20 -22.90
C CYS A 228 -1.53 -19.02 -23.90
N GLU A 229 -2.03 -19.18 -25.15
CA GLU A 229 -1.31 -19.88 -26.22
C GLU A 229 -0.06 -19.11 -26.68
N SER A 230 -0.03 -17.78 -26.53
CA SER A 230 1.13 -16.95 -26.86
C SER A 230 1.21 -15.77 -25.91
N TRP A 231 2.36 -15.60 -25.24
CA TRP A 231 2.62 -14.53 -24.30
C TRP A 231 3.67 -13.57 -24.85
N GLU A 232 3.35 -12.29 -24.88
CA GLU A 232 4.34 -11.24 -25.08
C GLU A 232 4.85 -10.78 -23.71
N GLN A 233 6.19 -10.67 -23.58
CA GLN A 233 6.83 -10.27 -22.33
C GLN A 233 6.31 -8.91 -21.84
N VAL A 234 6.11 -8.78 -20.53
CA VAL A 234 5.71 -7.51 -19.89
C VAL A 234 6.92 -6.90 -19.22
N TRP A 235 7.26 -5.68 -19.61
CA TRP A 235 8.45 -4.96 -19.20
C TRP A 235 8.14 -3.84 -18.21
N GLU A 236 9.14 -3.49 -17.38
CA GLU A 236 9.12 -2.32 -16.50
C GLU A 236 7.96 -2.30 -15.50
N LEU A 237 7.62 -3.46 -14.93
CA LEU A 237 6.63 -3.54 -13.86
C LEU A 237 7.16 -2.86 -12.60
N SER A 238 6.41 -1.93 -12.04
CA SER A 238 6.82 -1.17 -10.86
C SER A 238 5.68 -0.99 -9.87
N GLY A 239 5.88 -1.44 -8.64
CA GLY A 239 4.97 -1.22 -7.52
C GLY A 239 3.60 -1.87 -7.65
N ILE A 240 3.40 -2.84 -8.56
CA ILE A 240 2.12 -3.54 -8.68
C ILE A 240 1.93 -4.55 -7.55
N VAL A 241 0.68 -4.72 -7.13
CA VAL A 241 0.25 -5.84 -6.29
C VAL A 241 -0.49 -6.83 -7.17
N PHE A 242 -0.03 -8.07 -7.18
CA PHE A 242 -0.63 -9.14 -7.97
C PHE A 242 -1.25 -10.18 -7.04
N GLU A 243 -2.59 -10.26 -7.03
CA GLU A 243 -3.37 -11.22 -6.27
C GLU A 243 -3.78 -12.39 -7.17
N GLY A 244 -3.04 -13.48 -7.11
CA GLY A 244 -3.30 -14.68 -7.94
C GLY A 244 -4.50 -15.49 -7.46
N GLY A 245 -4.80 -15.47 -6.15
CA GLY A 245 -5.95 -16.18 -5.57
C GLY A 245 -5.92 -17.70 -5.77
N GLY A 246 -4.73 -18.28 -5.92
CA GLY A 246 -4.53 -19.70 -6.24
C GLY A 246 -4.74 -20.06 -7.71
N HIS A 247 -5.05 -19.10 -8.58
CA HIS A 247 -5.25 -19.33 -10.01
C HIS A 247 -3.93 -19.52 -10.76
N THR A 248 -4.04 -20.11 -11.94
CA THR A 248 -2.91 -20.49 -12.79
C THR A 248 -2.87 -19.65 -14.06
N LEU A 249 -1.70 -19.10 -14.36
CA LEU A 249 -1.34 -18.62 -15.69
C LEU A 249 -0.55 -19.72 -16.41
N SER A 250 -1.16 -20.37 -17.39
CA SER A 250 -0.51 -21.36 -18.24
C SER A 250 0.00 -20.71 -19.52
N ILE A 251 1.27 -20.91 -19.85
CA ILE A 251 1.87 -20.31 -21.05
C ILE A 251 2.33 -21.41 -22.00
N GLY A 252 1.64 -21.53 -23.14
CA GLY A 252 1.92 -22.51 -24.17
C GLY A 252 2.92 -22.05 -25.24
N GLY A 253 3.04 -20.77 -25.49
CA GLY A 253 3.93 -20.21 -26.50
C GLY A 253 4.44 -18.82 -26.17
N ILE A 254 5.65 -18.51 -26.64
CA ILE A 254 6.29 -17.21 -26.46
C ILE A 254 6.70 -16.68 -27.83
N THR A 255 6.18 -15.51 -28.19
CA THR A 255 6.31 -14.96 -29.55
C THR A 255 7.63 -14.24 -29.79
N SER A 256 8.37 -13.84 -28.72
CA SER A 256 9.70 -13.29 -28.85
C SER A 256 10.60 -13.72 -27.69
N LEU A 257 11.68 -14.45 -28.01
CA LEU A 257 12.76 -14.75 -27.07
C LEU A 257 13.92 -13.80 -27.38
N GLU A 258 14.02 -12.71 -26.66
CA GLU A 258 15.26 -11.97 -26.55
C GLU A 258 16.18 -12.67 -25.53
N ASN A 259 17.47 -12.35 -25.55
CA ASN A 259 18.41 -12.85 -24.55
C ASN A 259 17.88 -12.56 -23.14
N HIS A 260 17.73 -13.63 -22.32
CA HIS A 260 17.19 -13.53 -20.95
C HIS A 260 15.70 -13.14 -20.87
N GLY A 261 14.89 -13.59 -21.82
CA GLY A 261 13.43 -13.37 -21.79
C GLY A 261 12.76 -13.89 -20.52
N ALA A 262 11.74 -13.18 -20.04
CA ALA A 262 10.93 -13.57 -18.90
C ALA A 262 9.44 -13.29 -19.16
N VAL A 263 8.57 -13.96 -18.39
CA VAL A 263 7.13 -13.63 -18.40
C VAL A 263 6.94 -12.20 -17.94
N PHE A 264 7.57 -11.87 -16.81
CA PHE A 264 7.51 -10.55 -16.20
C PHE A 264 8.92 -9.98 -15.97
N HIS A 265 9.13 -8.74 -16.39
CA HIS A 265 10.33 -7.97 -16.13
C HIS A 265 10.01 -6.85 -15.15
N SER A 266 10.56 -6.95 -13.95
CA SER A 266 10.37 -5.99 -12.87
C SER A 266 11.35 -4.82 -12.96
N ALA A 267 10.85 -3.63 -12.60
CA ALA A 267 11.63 -2.45 -12.27
C ALA A 267 11.71 -2.23 -10.74
N GLY A 268 11.07 -3.09 -9.94
CA GLY A 268 11.16 -3.15 -8.48
C GLY A 268 9.86 -2.82 -7.74
N GLY A 269 9.79 -3.28 -6.50
CA GLY A 269 8.70 -2.97 -5.58
C GLY A 269 7.37 -3.67 -5.87
N ASN A 270 7.37 -4.74 -6.65
CA ASN A 270 6.15 -5.50 -6.94
C ASN A 270 5.89 -6.57 -5.89
N ILE A 271 4.62 -6.89 -5.66
CA ILE A 271 4.19 -7.95 -4.76
C ILE A 271 3.38 -8.97 -5.57
N PHE A 272 3.79 -10.22 -5.54
CA PHE A 272 3.11 -11.34 -6.19
C PHE A 272 2.63 -12.33 -5.14
N ASN A 273 1.32 -12.43 -4.95
CA ASN A 273 0.68 -13.29 -3.96
C ASN A 273 -0.08 -14.43 -4.62
N ASP A 274 0.12 -15.67 -4.12
CA ASP A 274 -0.64 -16.88 -4.44
C ASP A 274 -0.93 -17.07 -5.94
N LEU A 275 0.10 -16.86 -6.78
CA LEU A 275 0.05 -17.01 -8.24
C LEU A 275 0.73 -18.31 -8.65
N THR A 276 0.10 -19.07 -9.54
CA THR A 276 0.74 -20.19 -10.22
C THR A 276 1.12 -19.81 -11.63
N ILE A 277 2.39 -20.03 -12.02
CA ILE A 277 2.87 -19.91 -13.40
C ILE A 277 3.26 -21.29 -13.90
N ASP A 278 2.53 -21.78 -14.89
CA ASP A 278 2.82 -23.06 -15.55
C ASP A 278 3.50 -22.84 -16.89
N LEU A 279 4.79 -23.16 -16.93
CA LEU A 279 5.64 -23.12 -18.11
C LEU A 279 5.94 -24.52 -18.67
N SER A 280 5.26 -25.57 -18.17
CA SER A 280 5.49 -26.95 -18.60
C SER A 280 5.16 -27.20 -20.07
N GLY A 281 4.24 -26.40 -20.64
CA GLY A 281 3.82 -26.43 -22.04
C GLY A 281 4.76 -25.73 -23.04
N LEU A 282 5.84 -25.10 -22.56
CA LEU A 282 6.78 -24.43 -23.45
C LEU A 282 7.47 -25.45 -24.37
N GLY A 283 7.20 -25.36 -25.66
CA GLY A 283 7.98 -26.08 -26.68
C GLY A 283 9.45 -25.63 -26.62
N ALA A 284 10.38 -26.59 -26.87
CA ALA A 284 11.81 -26.34 -26.78
C ALA A 284 12.21 -25.06 -27.54
N PRO A 285 12.57 -23.96 -26.84
CA PRO A 285 13.21 -22.84 -27.50
C PRO A 285 14.58 -23.28 -28.02
N SER A 286 15.06 -22.64 -29.06
CA SER A 286 16.37 -22.94 -29.64
C SER A 286 17.45 -22.87 -28.56
N ALA A 287 18.09 -23.94 -28.32
CA ALA A 287 18.90 -24.53 -27.30
C ALA A 287 19.96 -23.68 -26.53
N ALA A 288 19.94 -22.36 -26.50
CA ALA A 288 21.03 -21.62 -25.86
C ALA A 288 20.62 -20.73 -24.66
N GLN A 289 19.35 -20.42 -24.46
CA GLN A 289 18.96 -19.42 -23.48
C GLN A 289 17.64 -19.81 -22.81
N GLY A 290 17.71 -20.21 -21.54
CA GLY A 290 16.54 -20.56 -20.75
C GLY A 290 15.56 -19.38 -20.59
N PHE A 291 14.29 -19.69 -20.44
CA PHE A 291 13.21 -18.71 -20.22
C PHE A 291 12.87 -18.60 -18.74
N ARG A 292 12.66 -17.39 -18.26
CA ARG A 292 12.42 -17.08 -16.85
C ARG A 292 10.94 -16.84 -16.59
N ALA A 293 10.46 -17.26 -15.42
CA ALA A 293 9.16 -16.76 -14.96
C ALA A 293 9.26 -15.28 -14.63
N PHE A 294 10.28 -14.90 -13.85
CA PHE A 294 10.50 -13.50 -13.45
C PHE A 294 11.95 -13.07 -13.62
N ASN A 295 12.16 -11.89 -14.17
CA ASN A 295 13.30 -11.05 -13.89
C ASN A 295 12.89 -10.10 -12.76
N ALA A 296 13.29 -10.43 -11.54
CA ALA A 296 12.96 -9.68 -10.33
C ALA A 296 13.98 -8.57 -10.07
N ALA A 297 13.55 -7.51 -9.42
CA ALA A 297 14.37 -6.38 -9.00
C ALA A 297 14.17 -6.08 -7.51
N ASN A 298 14.97 -5.14 -6.96
CA ASN A 298 14.95 -4.77 -5.55
C ASN A 298 13.53 -4.41 -5.08
N GLY A 299 13.17 -4.89 -3.88
CA GLY A 299 11.87 -4.65 -3.28
C GLY A 299 10.74 -5.54 -3.81
N ASP A 300 11.01 -6.45 -4.77
CA ASP A 300 10.01 -7.43 -5.19
C ASP A 300 9.77 -8.48 -4.11
N VAL A 301 8.51 -8.83 -3.92
CA VAL A 301 8.04 -9.83 -2.96
C VAL A 301 7.27 -10.92 -3.70
N PHE A 302 7.64 -12.16 -3.46
CA PHE A 302 6.97 -13.35 -3.96
C PHE A 302 6.47 -14.17 -2.77
N ASN A 303 5.17 -14.22 -2.59
CA ASN A 303 4.54 -14.93 -1.48
C ASN A 303 3.64 -16.04 -2.02
N LYS A 304 3.93 -17.29 -1.66
CA LYS A 304 3.19 -18.48 -2.11
C LYS A 304 3.08 -18.60 -3.64
N VAL A 305 4.06 -18.11 -4.38
CA VAL A 305 4.10 -18.25 -5.83
C VAL A 305 4.54 -19.67 -6.20
N ARG A 306 3.83 -20.30 -7.13
CA ARG A 306 4.15 -21.64 -7.64
C ARG A 306 4.65 -21.54 -9.07
N ILE A 307 5.80 -22.13 -9.36
CA ILE A 307 6.38 -22.13 -10.73
C ILE A 307 6.64 -23.56 -11.14
N THR A 308 5.96 -24.00 -12.22
CA THR A 308 6.19 -25.28 -12.88
C THR A 308 6.95 -25.07 -14.18
N GLY A 309 8.15 -25.63 -14.26
CA GLY A 309 9.02 -25.50 -15.42
C GLY A 309 8.98 -26.69 -16.36
N CYS A 310 9.66 -26.57 -17.49
CA CYS A 310 9.86 -27.64 -18.49
C CYS A 310 11.29 -28.23 -18.46
N GLY A 311 11.91 -28.33 -17.28
CA GLY A 311 13.25 -28.90 -17.10
C GLY A 311 14.37 -27.91 -17.42
N ASP A 312 15.38 -28.36 -18.20
CA ASP A 312 16.60 -27.60 -18.47
C ASP A 312 16.43 -26.24 -19.17
N LEU A 313 15.22 -25.91 -19.61
CA LEU A 313 14.91 -24.68 -20.35
C LEU A 313 14.29 -23.60 -19.48
N THR A 314 13.85 -23.94 -18.26
CA THR A 314 13.08 -23.02 -17.43
C THR A 314 13.89 -22.55 -16.23
N PHE A 315 13.85 -21.25 -16.02
CA PHE A 315 14.35 -20.56 -14.84
C PHE A 315 13.16 -19.98 -14.08
N GLY A 316 13.16 -20.11 -12.77
CA GLY A 316 12.12 -19.53 -11.94
C GLY A 316 12.29 -18.02 -11.78
N ILE A 317 12.76 -17.59 -10.61
CA ILE A 317 12.97 -16.18 -10.25
C ILE A 317 14.44 -15.83 -10.36
N PHE A 318 14.78 -14.87 -11.21
CA PHE A 318 16.12 -14.31 -11.30
C PHE A 318 16.12 -12.88 -10.76
N ALA A 319 16.80 -12.68 -9.63
CA ALA A 319 16.92 -11.40 -8.97
C ALA A 319 18.12 -10.61 -9.50
N GLY A 320 17.91 -9.39 -9.94
CA GLY A 320 18.94 -8.43 -10.36
C GLY A 320 18.79 -7.14 -9.56
N GLY A 321 19.95 -6.56 -9.14
CA GLY A 321 19.95 -5.30 -8.37
C GLY A 321 19.75 -4.08 -9.25
N VAL A 322 19.03 -3.09 -8.72
CA VAL A 322 18.92 -1.74 -9.27
C VAL A 322 19.86 -0.82 -8.47
N GLN A 323 20.72 -0.07 -9.14
CA GLN A 323 21.68 0.77 -8.43
C GLN A 323 20.98 1.85 -7.60
N GLY A 324 21.32 1.90 -6.30
CA GLY A 324 20.76 2.88 -5.36
C GLY A 324 19.50 2.43 -4.64
N ASP A 325 19.00 1.22 -4.91
CA ASP A 325 17.90 0.62 -4.17
C ASP A 325 18.47 -0.51 -3.28
N GLU A 326 18.29 -0.39 -1.96
CA GLU A 326 18.79 -1.34 -0.96
C GLU A 326 17.72 -2.33 -0.48
N ARG A 327 16.50 -2.25 -1.03
CA ARG A 327 15.41 -3.16 -0.66
C ARG A 327 15.74 -4.58 -1.09
N PRO A 328 15.50 -5.60 -0.25
CA PRO A 328 15.73 -6.99 -0.61
C PRO A 328 14.70 -7.52 -1.60
N VAL A 329 15.05 -8.57 -2.32
CA VAL A 329 14.07 -9.47 -2.95
C VAL A 329 13.66 -10.54 -1.94
N ILE A 330 12.36 -10.71 -1.73
CA ILE A 330 11.79 -11.65 -0.76
C ILE A 330 11.03 -12.75 -1.50
N ILE A 331 11.36 -14.01 -1.21
CA ILE A 331 10.72 -15.20 -1.79
C ILE A 331 10.30 -16.10 -0.62
N SER A 332 8.99 -16.14 -0.34
CA SER A 332 8.47 -16.80 0.85
C SER A 332 7.35 -17.80 0.52
N GLY A 333 7.44 -19.00 1.10
CA GLY A 333 6.42 -20.03 0.95
C GLY A 333 6.17 -20.48 -0.50
N CYS A 334 7.13 -20.26 -1.40
CA CYS A 334 7.00 -20.54 -2.83
C CYS A 334 7.31 -22.00 -3.15
N GLU A 335 6.75 -22.49 -4.26
CA GLU A 335 6.97 -23.84 -4.76
C GLU A 335 7.58 -23.82 -6.17
N PHE A 336 8.70 -24.50 -6.35
CA PHE A 336 9.39 -24.61 -7.63
C PHE A 336 9.48 -26.07 -8.05
N THR A 337 8.96 -26.37 -9.24
CA THR A 337 8.96 -27.72 -9.77
C THR A 337 9.60 -27.77 -11.15
N ASN A 338 10.53 -28.70 -11.34
CA ASN A 338 11.14 -29.01 -12.64
C ASN A 338 11.78 -27.79 -13.34
N CYS A 339 12.42 -26.89 -12.57
CA CYS A 339 13.19 -25.76 -13.09
C CYS A 339 14.69 -26.14 -13.19
N ARG A 340 15.38 -25.65 -14.22
CA ARG A 340 16.86 -25.74 -14.24
C ARG A 340 17.48 -24.97 -13.08
N TYR A 341 17.06 -23.72 -12.92
CA TYR A 341 17.41 -22.87 -11.78
C TYR A 341 16.09 -22.33 -11.21
N ALA A 342 15.75 -22.69 -9.98
CA ALA A 342 14.54 -22.21 -9.38
C ALA A 342 14.69 -20.75 -8.93
N VAL A 343 15.75 -20.44 -8.18
CA VAL A 343 16.09 -19.07 -7.81
C VAL A 343 17.57 -18.80 -8.15
N GLY A 344 17.83 -17.63 -8.71
CA GLY A 344 19.18 -17.18 -9.01
C GLY A 344 19.29 -15.68 -8.89
N SER A 345 20.53 -15.20 -8.72
CA SER A 345 20.85 -13.77 -8.86
C SER A 345 22.00 -13.65 -9.86
N GLU A 346 21.85 -12.76 -10.81
CA GLU A 346 22.87 -12.39 -11.78
C GLU A 346 22.91 -10.87 -11.94
N PRO A 347 24.07 -10.27 -12.15
CA PRO A 347 24.11 -8.85 -12.50
C PRO A 347 23.40 -8.63 -13.82
N MET A 348 22.44 -7.71 -13.85
CA MET A 348 21.88 -7.25 -15.11
C MET A 348 22.96 -6.54 -15.96
N PRO A 349 22.85 -6.54 -17.32
CA PRO A 349 23.79 -5.79 -18.14
C PRO A 349 23.86 -4.33 -17.71
N GLY A 350 25.04 -3.88 -17.26
CA GLY A 350 25.26 -2.53 -16.76
C GLY A 350 25.09 -2.34 -15.24
N THR A 351 24.74 -3.41 -14.51
CA THR A 351 24.70 -3.41 -13.03
C THR A 351 25.77 -4.34 -12.46
N THR A 352 26.11 -4.16 -11.21
CA THR A 352 26.97 -5.07 -10.44
C THR A 352 26.12 -5.86 -9.44
N LEU A 353 26.57 -7.05 -9.04
CA LEU A 353 25.88 -7.86 -8.01
C LEU A 353 25.75 -7.12 -6.67
N SER A 354 26.64 -6.17 -6.41
CA SER A 354 26.60 -5.30 -5.23
C SER A 354 25.42 -4.31 -5.22
N SER A 355 24.62 -4.25 -6.27
CA SER A 355 23.39 -3.43 -6.30
C SER A 355 22.13 -4.20 -5.85
N LEU A 356 22.19 -5.51 -5.58
CA LEU A 356 21.09 -6.23 -4.99
C LEU A 356 21.09 -6.02 -3.47
N GLY A 357 20.10 -5.38 -2.92
CA GLY A 357 19.98 -5.02 -1.51
C GLY A 357 19.75 -6.19 -0.55
N GLY A 358 19.78 -7.44 -1.07
CA GLY A 358 19.61 -8.68 -0.33
C GLY A 358 18.70 -9.66 -1.05
N LEU A 359 18.81 -10.95 -0.69
CA LEU A 359 17.96 -12.01 -1.23
C LEU A 359 17.51 -12.94 -0.10
N ASN A 360 16.24 -12.91 0.24
CA ASN A 360 15.66 -13.75 1.28
C ASN A 360 14.79 -14.85 0.67
N ILE A 361 15.16 -16.10 0.89
CA ILE A 361 14.42 -17.26 0.41
C ILE A 361 14.01 -18.10 1.63
N SER A 362 12.71 -18.15 1.94
CA SER A 362 12.24 -18.79 3.17
C SER A 362 10.98 -19.64 2.97
N GLY A 363 10.93 -20.78 3.67
CA GLY A 363 9.75 -21.65 3.66
C GLY A 363 9.38 -22.24 2.31
N CYS A 364 10.31 -22.22 1.34
CA CYS A 364 10.07 -22.65 -0.03
C CYS A 364 10.31 -24.14 -0.22
N THR A 365 9.66 -24.72 -1.23
CA THR A 365 9.84 -26.12 -1.63
C THR A 365 10.40 -26.20 -3.05
N PHE A 366 11.46 -27.00 -3.23
CA PHE A 366 12.15 -27.22 -4.50
C PHE A 366 12.10 -28.70 -4.87
N THR A 367 11.41 -29.02 -5.96
CA THR A 367 11.19 -30.41 -6.39
C THR A 367 11.69 -30.63 -7.84
N GLY A 368 12.60 -31.56 -8.04
CA GLY A 368 13.13 -31.89 -9.37
C GLY A 368 13.87 -30.75 -10.06
N CYS A 369 14.32 -29.75 -9.31
CA CYS A 369 15.08 -28.62 -9.83
C CYS A 369 16.57 -28.97 -9.98
N GLY A 370 17.20 -28.49 -11.05
CA GLY A 370 18.64 -28.65 -11.21
C GLY A 370 19.43 -27.90 -10.13
N TYR A 371 19.00 -26.66 -9.86
CA TYR A 371 19.45 -25.83 -8.76
C TYR A 371 18.25 -25.27 -8.00
N ALA A 372 18.20 -25.47 -6.70
CA ALA A 372 17.24 -24.80 -5.83
C ALA A 372 17.56 -23.30 -5.77
N ALA A 373 18.81 -22.94 -5.48
CA ALA A 373 19.23 -21.56 -5.53
C ALA A 373 20.73 -21.42 -5.86
N ILE A 374 21.10 -20.26 -6.43
CA ILE A 374 22.47 -19.76 -6.52
C ILE A 374 22.48 -18.40 -5.81
N LEU A 375 23.17 -18.36 -4.67
CA LEU A 375 23.20 -17.19 -3.80
C LEU A 375 24.41 -16.32 -4.14
N TYR A 376 24.23 -15.29 -4.97
CA TYR A 376 25.30 -14.35 -5.31
C TYR A 376 25.29 -13.09 -4.43
N SER A 377 24.17 -12.74 -3.80
CA SER A 377 24.13 -11.60 -2.87
C SER A 377 24.90 -11.91 -1.61
N ASP A 378 25.73 -10.96 -1.15
CA ASP A 378 26.55 -11.13 0.06
C ASP A 378 25.68 -11.35 1.32
N ASP A 379 24.47 -10.77 1.37
CA ASP A 379 23.53 -10.85 2.49
C ASP A 379 22.41 -11.85 2.25
N ALA A 380 22.58 -12.83 1.36
CA ALA A 380 21.52 -13.79 1.08
C ALA A 380 21.21 -14.68 2.28
N ALA A 381 19.91 -14.83 2.56
CA ALA A 381 19.38 -15.76 3.56
C ALA A 381 18.58 -16.88 2.88
N PHE A 382 18.91 -18.12 3.17
CA PHE A 382 18.24 -19.32 2.69
C PHE A 382 17.80 -20.13 3.91
N CYS A 383 16.53 -19.93 4.35
CA CYS A 383 16.06 -20.36 5.67
C CYS A 383 14.77 -21.20 5.61
N GLY A 384 14.72 -22.33 6.32
CA GLY A 384 13.49 -23.12 6.48
C GLY A 384 12.96 -23.74 5.19
N ASN A 385 13.79 -23.93 4.18
CA ASN A 385 13.38 -24.47 2.88
C ASN A 385 13.48 -26.00 2.83
N VAL A 386 12.75 -26.62 1.90
CA VAL A 386 12.81 -28.05 1.63
C VAL A 386 13.30 -28.30 0.21
N ILE A 387 14.35 -29.07 0.03
CA ILE A 387 14.98 -29.37 -1.25
C ILE A 387 14.91 -30.88 -1.49
N PHE A 388 14.25 -31.29 -2.58
CA PHE A 388 14.18 -32.64 -3.06
C PHE A 388 15.04 -32.81 -4.31
N GLY A 389 16.31 -33.23 -4.14
CA GLY A 389 17.19 -33.59 -5.23
C GLY A 389 17.86 -32.44 -5.99
N GLY A 390 17.89 -31.22 -5.47
CA GLY A 390 18.47 -30.05 -6.12
C GLY A 390 19.88 -29.70 -5.63
N LYS A 391 20.48 -28.64 -6.21
CA LYS A 391 21.73 -28.04 -5.75
C LYS A 391 21.49 -26.67 -5.13
N LEU A 392 22.20 -26.37 -4.07
CA LEU A 392 22.34 -25.03 -3.51
C LEU A 392 23.81 -24.61 -3.66
N ASN A 393 24.05 -23.43 -4.28
CA ASN A 393 25.39 -22.85 -4.35
C ASN A 393 25.49 -21.67 -3.39
N VAL A 394 26.43 -21.75 -2.46
CA VAL A 394 26.79 -20.70 -1.50
C VAL A 394 28.06 -20.02 -2.03
N MET A 395 27.95 -18.74 -2.40
CA MET A 395 28.97 -18.04 -3.17
C MET A 395 29.84 -17.11 -2.31
N HIS A 396 29.30 -16.58 -1.20
CA HIS A 396 29.93 -15.53 -0.38
C HIS A 396 29.82 -15.78 1.12
N GLY A 397 30.76 -15.22 1.90
CA GLY A 397 30.89 -15.44 3.33
C GLY A 397 29.84 -14.77 4.22
N GLY A 398 29.10 -13.76 3.72
CA GLY A 398 28.00 -13.12 4.45
C GLY A 398 26.72 -13.92 4.50
N GLN A 399 26.59 -14.95 3.69
CA GLN A 399 25.35 -15.70 3.47
C GLN A 399 24.98 -16.61 4.64
N SER A 400 23.67 -16.86 4.81
CA SER A 400 23.13 -17.75 5.82
C SER A 400 22.31 -18.86 5.22
N VAL A 401 22.57 -20.10 5.67
CA VAL A 401 21.85 -21.30 5.27
C VAL A 401 21.42 -22.04 6.54
N THR A 402 20.16 -21.84 6.96
CA THR A 402 19.72 -22.32 8.28
C THR A 402 18.34 -22.95 8.25
N GLY A 403 18.11 -23.98 9.05
CA GLY A 403 16.78 -24.60 9.23
C GLY A 403 16.24 -25.32 8.00
N ASN A 404 17.08 -25.60 6.99
CA ASN A 404 16.62 -26.23 5.75
C ASN A 404 16.61 -27.75 5.84
N SER A 405 15.78 -28.39 5.01
CA SER A 405 15.77 -29.85 4.81
C SER A 405 16.34 -30.18 3.42
N PHE A 406 17.51 -30.84 3.40
CA PHE A 406 18.16 -31.36 2.21
C PHE A 406 17.88 -32.85 2.08
N ALA A 407 17.01 -33.24 1.16
CA ALA A 407 16.53 -34.59 0.95
C ALA A 407 16.83 -35.10 -0.48
N GLU A 408 16.66 -36.40 -0.72
CA GLU A 408 16.70 -37.05 -2.02
C GLU A 408 17.98 -36.77 -2.83
N GLY A 409 19.14 -36.85 -2.19
CA GLY A 409 20.44 -36.68 -2.84
C GLY A 409 20.77 -35.22 -3.18
N SER A 410 20.21 -34.27 -2.43
CA SER A 410 20.51 -32.85 -2.55
C SER A 410 21.98 -32.54 -2.34
N ARG A 411 22.48 -31.48 -2.94
CA ARG A 411 23.89 -31.06 -2.84
C ARG A 411 24.00 -29.60 -2.44
N VAL A 412 24.83 -29.30 -1.46
CA VAL A 412 25.24 -27.93 -1.13
C VAL A 412 26.67 -27.75 -1.57
N LYS A 413 26.94 -26.76 -2.46
CA LYS A 413 28.29 -26.43 -2.90
C LYS A 413 28.70 -25.07 -2.35
N PHE A 414 29.81 -25.08 -1.64
CA PHE A 414 30.40 -23.87 -1.07
C PHE A 414 31.53 -23.37 -1.98
N TYR A 415 31.49 -22.09 -2.31
CA TYR A 415 32.58 -21.33 -2.94
C TYR A 415 33.27 -20.44 -1.91
N ASP A 416 32.55 -20.11 -0.82
CA ASP A 416 33.06 -19.44 0.35
C ASP A 416 32.38 -20.01 1.60
N ALA A 417 32.92 -19.72 2.81
CA ALA A 417 32.28 -20.12 4.05
C ALA A 417 31.14 -19.18 4.39
N PRO A 418 29.90 -19.66 4.50
CA PRO A 418 28.77 -18.83 4.90
C PRO A 418 28.96 -18.33 6.34
N ALA A 419 28.30 -17.20 6.66
CA ALA A 419 28.24 -16.70 8.03
C ALA A 419 27.61 -17.72 8.98
N LEU A 420 26.60 -18.45 8.47
CA LEU A 420 25.91 -19.51 9.21
C LEU A 420 25.55 -20.70 8.30
N PHE A 421 25.90 -21.89 8.74
CA PHE A 421 25.40 -23.16 8.18
C PHE A 421 25.01 -24.09 9.33
N CYS A 422 23.82 -23.90 9.89
CA CYS A 422 23.38 -24.65 11.08
C CYS A 422 21.87 -24.95 11.05
N ARG A 423 21.44 -25.85 11.92
CA ARG A 423 20.05 -26.30 12.06
C ARG A 423 19.44 -26.87 10.78
N ASN A 424 20.27 -27.28 9.83
CA ASN A 424 19.80 -27.96 8.64
C ASN A 424 19.66 -29.47 8.91
N SER A 425 18.63 -30.06 8.29
CA SER A 425 18.47 -31.51 8.23
C SER A 425 19.05 -32.03 6.92
N ILE A 426 20.07 -32.88 6.98
CA ILE A 426 20.80 -33.36 5.80
C ILE A 426 20.63 -34.89 5.74
N SER A 427 19.88 -35.35 4.73
CA SER A 427 19.63 -36.79 4.54
C SER A 427 20.93 -37.56 4.25
N ALA A 428 20.93 -38.89 4.47
CA ALA A 428 22.10 -39.73 4.31
C ALA A 428 22.63 -39.80 2.86
N ASP A 429 21.81 -39.50 1.87
CA ASP A 429 22.13 -39.50 0.44
C ASP A 429 22.44 -38.08 -0.09
N SER A 430 22.28 -37.05 0.73
CA SER A 430 22.66 -35.68 0.43
C SER A 430 24.14 -35.43 0.79
N ARG A 431 24.78 -34.45 0.13
CA ARG A 431 26.18 -34.18 0.38
C ARG A 431 26.55 -32.71 0.28
N LEU A 432 27.65 -32.37 0.98
CA LEU A 432 28.34 -31.09 0.89
C LEU A 432 29.52 -31.22 -0.06
N ASP A 433 29.67 -30.28 -0.95
CA ASP A 433 30.82 -30.13 -1.82
C ASP A 433 31.44 -28.72 -1.61
N ALA A 434 32.72 -28.57 -1.79
CA ALA A 434 33.40 -27.28 -1.75
C ALA A 434 34.23 -27.06 -3.01
N ASP A 435 34.42 -25.81 -3.38
CA ASP A 435 35.42 -25.41 -4.38
C ASP A 435 36.81 -25.67 -3.82
N GLU A 436 37.79 -25.84 -4.70
CA GLU A 436 39.19 -26.12 -4.28
C GLU A 436 39.85 -25.03 -3.45
N ASN A 437 39.32 -23.79 -3.55
CA ASN A 437 39.77 -22.62 -2.80
C ASN A 437 38.84 -22.22 -1.67
N ALA A 438 37.76 -22.95 -1.44
CA ALA A 438 36.82 -22.63 -0.38
C ALA A 438 37.46 -22.74 1.00
N PRO A 439 37.20 -21.84 1.93
CA PRO A 439 37.68 -21.94 3.30
C PRO A 439 37.07 -23.13 4.02
N VAL A 440 37.52 -23.37 5.26
CA VAL A 440 36.95 -24.40 6.12
C VAL A 440 35.53 -23.97 6.55
N ILE A 441 34.57 -24.87 6.40
CA ILE A 441 33.16 -24.62 6.68
C ILE A 441 32.85 -25.11 8.10
N ASP A 442 32.23 -24.24 8.92
CA ASP A 442 31.64 -24.68 10.20
C ASP A 442 30.30 -25.36 9.93
N VAL A 443 30.21 -26.65 10.25
CA VAL A 443 28.98 -27.44 10.08
C VAL A 443 28.35 -27.84 11.41
N SER A 444 28.74 -27.17 12.50
CA SER A 444 28.15 -27.39 13.83
C SER A 444 26.65 -27.13 13.87
N GLY A 445 25.95 -27.85 14.73
CA GLY A 445 24.53 -27.64 14.96
C GLY A 445 23.61 -28.03 13.78
N ASN A 446 24.00 -29.02 12.96
CA ASN A 446 23.14 -29.61 11.95
C ASN A 446 22.68 -31.03 12.36
N TYR A 447 21.58 -31.53 11.77
CA TYR A 447 21.13 -32.90 11.91
C TYR A 447 21.50 -33.74 10.69
N TRP A 448 22.17 -34.89 10.91
CA TRP A 448 22.76 -35.74 9.87
C TRP A 448 22.12 -37.14 9.79
N GLY A 449 20.91 -37.30 10.32
CA GLY A 449 20.24 -38.58 10.35
C GLY A 449 20.42 -39.36 11.67
N GLY A 450 20.76 -38.64 12.77
CA GLY A 450 20.81 -39.19 14.13
C GLY A 450 22.22 -39.51 14.64
N GLY A 451 23.29 -39.10 13.93
CA GLY A 451 24.69 -39.27 14.32
C GLY A 451 25.58 -38.21 13.71
N ALA A 452 26.89 -38.37 13.89
CA ALA A 452 27.87 -37.53 13.20
C ALA A 452 27.77 -37.68 11.68
N PRO A 453 28.13 -36.64 10.89
CA PRO A 453 28.15 -36.74 9.44
C PRO A 453 29.03 -37.83 8.93
N SER A 454 28.60 -38.57 7.93
CA SER A 454 29.43 -39.55 7.23
C SER A 454 30.38 -38.86 6.23
N ALA A 455 31.48 -39.50 5.88
CA ALA A 455 32.37 -38.98 4.83
C ALA A 455 31.66 -38.80 3.49
N ALA A 456 30.60 -39.55 3.20
CA ALA A 456 29.78 -39.38 2.00
C ALA A 456 28.95 -38.08 2.03
N GLN A 457 28.42 -37.72 3.20
CA GLN A 457 27.68 -36.46 3.40
C GLN A 457 28.62 -35.26 3.38
N LEU A 458 29.81 -35.34 3.93
CA LEU A 458 30.81 -34.24 3.89
C LEU A 458 31.44 -34.03 2.50
N GLY A 459 31.40 -35.05 1.65
CA GLY A 459 31.85 -34.97 0.25
C GLY A 459 33.28 -34.43 0.07
N SER A 460 33.43 -33.29 -0.60
CA SER A 460 34.73 -32.61 -0.81
C SER A 460 34.94 -31.41 0.12
N ALA A 461 34.01 -31.11 1.01
CA ALA A 461 34.11 -29.94 1.90
C ALA A 461 35.13 -30.20 3.03
N SER A 462 36.02 -29.23 3.28
CA SER A 462 36.83 -29.16 4.49
C SER A 462 35.97 -28.53 5.58
N VAL A 463 35.76 -29.23 6.68
CA VAL A 463 34.79 -28.83 7.72
C VAL A 463 35.42 -28.78 9.11
N THR A 464 34.74 -28.04 10.01
CA THR A 464 34.91 -28.04 11.46
C THR A 464 33.53 -28.19 12.15
N GLY A 465 33.52 -28.59 13.42
CA GLY A 465 32.30 -28.70 14.20
C GLY A 465 31.42 -29.93 13.86
N GLU A 466 31.98 -30.92 13.16
CA GLU A 466 31.28 -32.16 12.81
C GLU A 466 30.92 -33.04 14.02
N ASP A 467 31.49 -32.78 15.17
CA ASP A 467 31.19 -33.43 16.46
C ASP A 467 30.08 -32.72 17.23
N VAL A 468 29.64 -31.57 16.78
CA VAL A 468 28.53 -30.77 17.35
C VAL A 468 27.29 -30.88 16.45
N TYR A 469 26.40 -31.83 16.71
CA TYR A 469 25.25 -32.12 15.86
C TYR A 469 23.99 -32.43 16.68
N TYR A 470 22.82 -32.28 16.05
CA TYR A 470 21.55 -32.70 16.62
C TYR A 470 21.33 -34.20 16.42
N THR A 471 20.76 -34.86 17.43
CA THR A 471 20.40 -36.30 17.39
C THR A 471 18.94 -36.51 16.96
N SER A 472 18.14 -35.48 16.86
CA SER A 472 16.77 -35.47 16.39
C SER A 472 16.56 -34.43 15.29
N PRO A 473 15.70 -34.70 14.29
CA PRO A 473 15.32 -33.70 13.31
C PRO A 473 14.50 -32.55 13.94
N ASP A 474 13.83 -32.84 15.06
CA ASP A 474 13.27 -31.80 15.92
C ASP A 474 14.40 -31.18 16.75
N MET A 475 15.00 -30.18 16.18
CA MET A 475 16.15 -29.47 16.75
C MET A 475 15.78 -28.56 17.92
N GLY A 476 14.52 -28.65 18.40
CA GLY A 476 13.98 -27.96 19.57
C GLY A 476 14.03 -26.43 19.49
N ASP A 477 13.37 -25.77 20.44
CA ASP A 477 13.39 -24.31 20.58
C ASP A 477 14.67 -23.77 21.23
N GLY A 478 15.70 -24.62 21.39
CA GLY A 478 16.98 -24.23 22.01
C GLY A 478 17.69 -23.20 21.15
N ASP A 479 17.81 -22.00 21.68
CA ASP A 479 18.51 -20.82 21.17
C ASP A 479 18.39 -20.59 19.65
N LEU A 480 17.18 -20.19 19.23
CA LEU A 480 16.84 -19.67 17.91
C LEU A 480 17.63 -18.37 17.57
N SER A 481 18.82 -18.22 18.13
CA SER A 481 19.53 -16.94 18.16
C SER A 481 19.85 -16.32 16.80
N THR A 482 19.53 -17.00 15.69
CA THR A 482 19.97 -16.57 14.37
C THR A 482 18.87 -16.40 13.32
N CYS A 483 17.76 -17.15 13.40
CA CYS A 483 16.62 -16.93 12.50
C CYS A 483 15.44 -16.32 13.26
N CYS A 484 14.85 -15.30 12.69
CA CYS A 484 13.67 -14.59 13.17
C CYS A 484 12.57 -14.67 12.13
N THR A 485 11.32 -14.77 12.57
CA THR A 485 10.16 -14.67 11.70
C THR A 485 9.71 -13.21 11.65
N VAL A 486 9.57 -12.68 10.46
CA VAL A 486 8.99 -11.36 10.22
C VAL A 486 7.60 -11.56 9.63
N THR A 487 6.61 -10.92 10.25
CA THR A 487 5.24 -10.86 9.73
C THR A 487 4.90 -9.41 9.42
N VAL A 488 4.46 -9.14 8.20
CA VAL A 488 3.94 -7.81 7.81
C VAL A 488 2.44 -7.94 7.61
N GLN A 489 1.69 -7.27 8.47
CA GLN A 489 0.22 -7.29 8.48
C GLN A 489 -0.30 -6.04 7.79
N TYR A 490 -0.89 -6.20 6.62
CA TYR A 490 -1.40 -5.08 5.84
C TYR A 490 -2.74 -4.53 6.38
N GLY A 491 -3.57 -5.35 7.03
CA GLY A 491 -4.84 -4.91 7.62
C GLY A 491 -5.86 -4.34 6.63
N ASN A 492 -5.67 -4.58 5.33
CA ASN A 492 -6.50 -4.08 4.23
C ASN A 492 -7.29 -5.20 3.53
N GLY A 493 -7.20 -6.43 4.02
CA GLY A 493 -7.81 -7.63 3.43
C GLY A 493 -6.83 -8.45 2.60
N GLU A 494 -5.62 -7.96 2.36
CA GLU A 494 -4.53 -8.72 1.75
C GLU A 494 -3.94 -9.72 2.74
N GLU A 495 -3.36 -10.82 2.22
CA GLU A 495 -2.64 -11.77 3.07
C GLU A 495 -1.39 -11.13 3.67
N ASN A 496 -1.12 -11.48 4.93
CA ASN A 496 0.09 -11.04 5.60
C ASN A 496 1.34 -11.63 4.91
N LEU A 497 2.36 -10.81 4.72
CA LEU A 497 3.67 -11.30 4.31
C LEU A 497 4.34 -11.95 5.54
N VAL A 498 4.77 -13.21 5.42
CA VAL A 498 5.50 -13.92 6.46
C VAL A 498 6.78 -14.50 5.86
N PHE A 499 7.92 -14.15 6.42
CA PHE A 499 9.20 -14.69 5.99
C PHE A 499 10.17 -14.86 7.18
N SER A 500 11.20 -15.68 6.99
CA SER A 500 12.26 -15.85 7.98
C SER A 500 13.54 -15.14 7.52
N CYS A 501 14.21 -14.48 8.45
CA CYS A 501 15.47 -13.80 8.20
C CYS A 501 16.44 -13.99 9.37
N GLN A 502 17.70 -13.57 9.20
CA GLN A 502 18.68 -13.56 10.28
C GLN A 502 18.39 -12.47 11.31
N ARG A 503 18.73 -12.76 12.57
CA ARG A 503 18.85 -11.73 13.60
C ARG A 503 19.93 -10.71 13.20
N GLY A 504 19.61 -9.44 13.28
CA GLY A 504 20.44 -8.34 12.79
C GLY A 504 20.22 -7.98 11.33
N TYR A 505 19.30 -8.68 10.65
CA TYR A 505 18.91 -8.36 9.30
C TYR A 505 18.25 -6.97 9.23
N ALA A 506 18.73 -6.15 8.31
CA ALA A 506 18.17 -4.83 8.03
C ALA A 506 17.01 -4.99 7.02
N TYR A 507 15.79 -5.01 7.52
CA TYR A 507 14.60 -5.15 6.69
C TYR A 507 14.06 -3.77 6.28
N VAL A 508 13.95 -3.54 4.99
CA VAL A 508 13.31 -2.33 4.46
C VAL A 508 11.82 -2.57 4.35
N LEU A 509 11.05 -1.78 5.05
CA LEU A 509 9.59 -1.92 5.11
C LEU A 509 8.94 -1.63 3.75
N PRO A 510 7.82 -2.30 3.42
CA PRO A 510 7.12 -2.07 2.17
C PRO A 510 6.64 -0.63 2.03
N ASP A 511 6.41 -0.22 0.78
CA ASP A 511 5.69 1.01 0.48
C ASP A 511 4.31 1.03 1.15
N ALA A 512 3.70 2.21 1.26
CA ALA A 512 2.39 2.37 1.89
C ALA A 512 1.33 1.51 1.17
N PRO A 513 0.73 0.52 1.84
CA PRO A 513 -0.34 -0.27 1.25
C PRO A 513 -1.61 0.58 1.07
N ARG A 514 -2.56 0.10 0.27
CA ARG A 514 -3.82 0.80 0.02
C ARG A 514 -4.99 0.11 0.70
N ARG A 515 -5.92 0.89 1.24
CA ARG A 515 -7.18 0.40 1.81
C ARG A 515 -8.29 1.39 1.52
N SER A 516 -9.38 0.92 0.89
CA SER A 516 -10.53 1.78 0.57
C SER A 516 -11.12 2.42 1.84
N GLY A 517 -11.31 3.73 1.83
CA GLY A 517 -11.84 4.48 2.98
C GLY A 517 -10.83 4.76 4.09
N PHE A 518 -9.55 4.45 3.88
CA PHE A 518 -8.50 4.66 4.86
C PHE A 518 -7.24 5.22 4.21
N THR A 519 -6.47 6.02 4.97
CA THR A 519 -5.11 6.43 4.63
C THR A 519 -4.13 5.60 5.45
N PHE A 520 -3.11 5.03 4.81
CA PHE A 520 -2.00 4.39 5.52
C PHE A 520 -1.23 5.45 6.29
N HIS A 521 -0.88 5.13 7.53
CA HIS A 521 -0.17 6.07 8.40
C HIS A 521 1.29 5.68 8.59
N TYR A 522 1.55 4.49 9.13
CA TYR A 522 2.89 3.96 9.34
C TYR A 522 2.83 2.45 9.61
N TRP A 523 3.99 1.81 9.64
CA TRP A 523 4.15 0.44 10.12
C TRP A 523 4.46 0.45 11.62
N SER A 524 3.62 -0.17 12.44
CA SER A 524 3.89 -0.32 13.87
C SER A 524 4.59 -1.65 14.15
N CYS A 525 5.56 -1.62 15.08
CA CYS A 525 6.19 -2.81 15.61
C CYS A 525 6.44 -2.61 17.12
N GLY A 526 5.59 -3.19 17.96
CA GLY A 526 5.58 -2.85 19.39
C GLY A 526 5.37 -1.35 19.56
N ASP A 527 6.26 -0.70 20.33
CA ASP A 527 6.22 0.74 20.57
C ASP A 527 6.91 1.58 19.47
N ALA A 528 7.44 0.94 18.43
CA ALA A 528 8.14 1.63 17.36
C ALA A 528 7.22 1.85 16.14
N ALA A 529 7.35 3.01 15.52
CA ALA A 529 6.69 3.38 14.27
C ALA A 529 7.75 3.54 13.17
N TYR A 530 7.45 3.04 11.99
CA TYR A 530 8.34 3.09 10.83
C TYR A 530 7.59 3.64 9.63
N ALA A 531 8.26 4.48 8.87
CA ALA A 531 7.75 4.95 7.57
C ALA A 531 7.82 3.84 6.50
N PRO A 532 7.04 3.94 5.41
CA PRO A 532 7.28 3.16 4.21
C PRO A 532 8.72 3.35 3.70
N GLY A 533 9.38 2.26 3.34
CA GLY A 533 10.78 2.29 2.91
C GLY A 533 11.82 2.46 4.03
N GLU A 534 11.40 2.63 5.28
CA GLU A 534 12.32 2.72 6.42
C GLU A 534 12.93 1.35 6.75
N THR A 535 14.17 1.35 7.22
CA THR A 535 14.89 0.14 7.56
C THR A 535 14.78 -0.19 9.04
N ALA A 536 14.26 -1.39 9.35
CA ALA A 536 14.20 -1.94 10.70
C ALA A 536 15.25 -3.05 10.86
N VAL A 537 16.00 -3.03 11.96
CA VAL A 537 16.92 -4.12 12.31
C VAL A 537 16.17 -5.20 13.07
N ILE A 538 16.06 -6.39 12.49
CA ILE A 538 15.32 -7.51 13.07
C ILE A 538 16.15 -8.18 14.17
N THR A 539 15.72 -8.05 15.42
CA THR A 539 16.41 -8.59 16.58
C THR A 539 15.73 -9.81 17.22
N GLY A 540 14.60 -10.25 16.69
CA GLY A 540 13.80 -11.38 17.15
C GLY A 540 12.58 -11.53 16.24
N ASP A 541 11.68 -12.45 16.57
CA ASP A 541 10.41 -12.54 15.86
C ASP A 541 9.69 -11.20 15.93
N THR A 542 9.31 -10.69 14.77
CA THR A 542 8.87 -9.31 14.60
C THR A 542 7.58 -9.26 13.80
N VAL A 543 6.62 -8.49 14.28
CA VAL A 543 5.36 -8.22 13.57
C VAL A 543 5.29 -6.74 13.27
N PHE A 544 5.23 -6.40 12.00
CA PHE A 544 4.89 -5.05 11.53
C PHE A 544 3.43 -5.03 11.14
N SER A 545 2.66 -4.10 11.70
CA SER A 545 1.25 -3.93 11.38
C SER A 545 1.02 -2.57 10.73
N ALA A 546 0.32 -2.55 9.61
CA ALA A 546 -0.09 -1.30 8.97
C ALA A 546 -1.09 -0.56 9.86
N VAL A 547 -0.81 0.67 10.17
CA VAL A 547 -1.71 1.56 10.90
C VAL A 547 -2.46 2.41 9.91
N TRP A 548 -3.81 2.36 10.01
CA TRP A 548 -4.73 2.97 9.07
C TRP A 548 -5.52 4.08 9.74
N VAL A 549 -5.64 5.21 9.07
CA VAL A 549 -6.54 6.30 9.46
C VAL A 549 -7.79 6.23 8.60
N ARG A 550 -8.95 6.08 9.22
CA ARG A 550 -10.22 6.10 8.52
C ARG A 550 -10.54 7.52 8.07
N HIS A 551 -10.98 7.68 6.82
CA HIS A 551 -11.57 8.95 6.40
C HIS A 551 -12.82 9.20 7.25
N PRO A 552 -13.00 10.39 7.85
CA PRO A 552 -14.19 10.67 8.62
C PRO A 552 -15.41 10.64 7.69
N ASP A 553 -16.24 9.61 7.84
CA ASP A 553 -17.55 9.58 7.24
C ASP A 553 -18.40 10.64 7.94
N VAL A 554 -18.83 11.65 7.23
CA VAL A 554 -19.92 12.50 7.70
C VAL A 554 -21.19 11.66 7.61
N GLU A 555 -21.57 11.04 8.71
CA GLU A 555 -22.82 10.31 8.83
C GLU A 555 -23.97 11.31 8.79
N TYR A 556 -24.54 11.53 7.60
CA TYR A 556 -25.82 12.21 7.46
C TYR A 556 -26.90 11.22 7.86
N VAL A 557 -27.44 11.37 9.05
CA VAL A 557 -28.67 10.70 9.47
C VAL A 557 -29.85 11.45 8.81
N PRO A 558 -30.58 10.82 7.87
CA PRO A 558 -31.78 11.43 7.32
C PRO A 558 -32.84 11.54 8.44
N VAL A 559 -33.29 12.74 8.72
CA VAL A 559 -34.49 12.96 9.53
C VAL A 559 -35.68 12.47 8.70
N PRO A 560 -36.46 11.47 9.13
CA PRO A 560 -37.69 11.11 8.43
C PRO A 560 -38.71 12.21 8.67
N ASP A 561 -39.28 12.79 7.59
CA ASP A 561 -40.51 13.53 7.66
C ASP A 561 -41.61 12.60 8.19
N GLY A 562 -42.05 12.85 9.41
CA GLY A 562 -43.14 12.12 10.03
C GLY A 562 -44.51 12.61 9.58
N PRO A 563 -45.53 11.76 9.59
CA PRO A 563 -46.87 12.22 9.82
C PRO A 563 -47.17 12.25 11.32
N GLU A 564 -47.85 13.31 11.72
CA GLU A 564 -48.46 13.50 13.02
C GLU A 564 -49.38 12.31 13.35
N ASP A 565 -49.16 11.68 14.50
CA ASP A 565 -50.22 11.35 15.45
C ASP A 565 -49.55 10.82 16.74
N ALA A 566 -49.84 11.53 17.82
CA ALA A 566 -49.37 11.26 19.16
C ALA A 566 -50.14 10.10 19.78
N GLU A 567 -49.41 9.21 20.47
CA GLU A 567 -49.87 8.67 21.76
C GLU A 567 -48.63 8.21 22.59
N GLU A 568 -48.67 8.64 23.83
CA GLU A 568 -47.66 8.50 24.87
C GLU A 568 -47.28 7.05 25.13
N ALA A 569 -45.98 6.75 25.17
CA ALA A 569 -45.45 5.62 25.94
C ALA A 569 -44.10 6.01 26.53
N GLU A 570 -44.04 5.90 27.82
CA GLU A 570 -42.91 6.18 28.73
C GLU A 570 -41.68 5.33 28.44
N ASP A 571 -40.53 5.95 28.63
CA ASP A 571 -39.29 5.38 29.13
C ASP A 571 -38.63 4.27 28.27
N ALA A 572 -37.90 4.70 27.25
CA ALA A 572 -36.78 3.93 26.72
C ALA A 572 -35.58 4.87 26.55
N ALA A 573 -34.49 4.53 27.24
CA ALA A 573 -33.22 5.22 27.20
C ALA A 573 -32.77 5.52 25.78
N GLU A 574 -32.29 6.75 25.54
CA GLU A 574 -31.60 7.14 24.31
C GLU A 574 -30.50 6.12 23.98
N PRO A 575 -30.34 5.71 22.71
CA PRO A 575 -29.18 4.93 22.33
C PRO A 575 -27.92 5.82 22.49
N GLU A 576 -27.07 5.45 23.44
CA GLU A 576 -25.75 6.02 23.58
C GLU A 576 -25.03 5.93 22.22
N ALA A 577 -24.45 7.05 21.78
CA ALA A 577 -23.54 7.09 20.65
C ALA A 577 -22.47 5.99 20.82
N PRO A 578 -21.99 5.33 19.74
CA PRO A 578 -20.96 4.33 19.86
C PRO A 578 -19.72 4.96 20.49
N GLY A 579 -19.46 4.66 21.75
CA GLY A 579 -18.33 5.16 22.51
C GLY A 579 -17.02 4.66 21.92
N LEU A 580 -15.97 5.42 22.20
CA LEU A 580 -14.59 5.11 21.84
C LEU A 580 -14.23 3.65 22.17
N VAL A 581 -13.79 2.88 21.17
CA VAL A 581 -13.48 1.44 21.36
C VAL A 581 -11.96 1.23 21.43
N PHE A 582 -11.31 1.85 22.43
CA PHE A 582 -9.96 1.47 22.79
C PHE A 582 -9.99 0.64 24.09
N SER A 583 -9.40 -0.54 24.02
CA SER A 583 -9.37 -1.48 25.15
C SER A 583 -8.54 -0.99 26.34
N ASP A 584 -7.65 -0.03 26.08
CA ASP A 584 -6.73 0.59 27.06
C ASP A 584 -7.14 2.00 27.48
N VAL A 585 -8.33 2.47 27.07
CA VAL A 585 -8.94 3.74 27.46
C VAL A 585 -10.21 3.46 28.24
N SER A 586 -10.13 3.56 29.58
CA SER A 586 -11.31 3.37 30.42
C SER A 586 -12.25 4.55 30.29
N PRO A 587 -13.60 4.34 30.22
CA PRO A 587 -14.56 5.43 30.27
C PRO A 587 -14.45 6.34 31.51
N ASP A 588 -13.92 5.83 32.60
CA ASP A 588 -13.68 6.59 33.84
C ASP A 588 -12.31 7.29 33.88
N ALA A 589 -11.49 7.17 32.82
CA ALA A 589 -10.18 7.80 32.78
C ALA A 589 -10.31 9.32 32.60
N TRP A 590 -9.47 10.09 33.29
CA TRP A 590 -9.45 11.55 33.22
C TRP A 590 -9.20 12.13 31.82
N TYR A 591 -8.66 11.30 30.93
CA TYR A 591 -8.35 11.64 29.55
C TYR A 591 -9.36 11.08 28.53
N TYR A 592 -10.44 10.42 28.98
CA TYR A 592 -11.38 9.76 28.09
C TYR A 592 -11.99 10.72 27.06
N ASP A 593 -12.58 11.82 27.52
CA ASP A 593 -13.21 12.85 26.67
C ASP A 593 -12.19 13.50 25.73
N ALA A 594 -10.96 13.68 26.21
CA ALA A 594 -9.90 14.25 25.40
C ALA A 594 -9.42 13.30 24.29
N VAL A 595 -9.34 12.01 24.59
CA VAL A 595 -9.01 10.98 23.58
C VAL A 595 -10.12 10.88 22.55
N GLU A 596 -11.39 10.89 22.99
CA GLU A 596 -12.54 10.92 22.10
C GLU A 596 -12.50 12.14 21.17
N TYR A 597 -12.25 13.33 21.73
CA TYR A 597 -12.14 14.57 20.97
C TYR A 597 -11.04 14.54 19.92
N VAL A 598 -9.77 14.20 20.31
CA VAL A 598 -8.66 14.25 19.37
C VAL A 598 -8.74 13.19 18.29
N CYS A 599 -9.41 12.06 18.57
CA CYS A 599 -9.67 11.02 17.58
C CYS A 599 -10.82 11.43 16.64
N ALA A 600 -11.91 11.97 17.16
CA ALA A 600 -13.02 12.48 16.36
C ALA A 600 -12.61 13.65 15.45
N ALA A 601 -11.70 14.51 15.95
CA ALA A 601 -11.16 15.62 15.19
C ALA A 601 -10.01 15.20 14.22
N GLY A 602 -9.63 13.92 14.17
CA GLY A 602 -8.54 13.43 13.31
C GLY A 602 -7.15 14.00 13.67
N LEU A 603 -6.97 14.49 14.90
CA LEU A 603 -5.72 15.09 15.37
C LEU A 603 -4.75 14.05 15.91
N MET A 604 -5.28 13.02 16.56
CA MET A 604 -4.53 11.87 17.08
C MET A 604 -5.28 10.58 16.81
N ASP A 605 -4.54 9.51 16.55
CA ASP A 605 -5.08 8.17 16.26
C ASP A 605 -4.62 7.15 17.31
N GLY A 606 -5.24 5.96 17.34
CA GLY A 606 -4.73 4.83 18.12
C GLY A 606 -3.36 4.37 17.63
N VAL A 607 -2.63 3.62 18.46
CA VAL A 607 -1.30 3.08 18.11
C VAL A 607 -1.37 1.64 17.57
N ALA A 608 -2.48 0.92 17.83
CA ALA A 608 -2.74 -0.44 17.33
C ALA A 608 -4.25 -0.70 17.37
N ASP A 609 -4.72 -1.80 16.76
CA ASP A 609 -6.12 -2.19 16.77
C ASP A 609 -6.72 -2.20 18.18
N GLY A 610 -7.62 -1.24 18.42
CA GLY A 610 -8.30 -1.09 19.70
C GLY A 610 -7.44 -0.61 20.86
N THR A 611 -6.27 0.03 20.61
CA THR A 611 -5.44 0.63 21.66
C THR A 611 -5.03 2.06 21.32
N PHE A 612 -5.04 2.96 22.30
CA PHE A 612 -4.59 4.35 22.19
C PHE A 612 -3.18 4.55 22.74
N ALA A 613 -2.71 3.67 23.62
CA ALA A 613 -1.48 3.78 24.40
C ALA A 613 -1.36 5.12 25.18
N PRO A 614 -2.28 5.41 26.12
CA PRO A 614 -2.38 6.72 26.76
C PRO A 614 -1.11 7.15 27.48
N ASP A 615 -0.34 6.20 28.03
CA ASP A 615 0.90 6.46 28.79
C ASP A 615 2.16 6.54 27.91
N ALA A 616 2.08 6.20 26.64
CA ALA A 616 3.22 6.25 25.74
C ALA A 616 3.68 7.70 25.48
N ALA A 617 5.01 7.91 25.46
CA ALA A 617 5.59 9.21 25.18
C ALA A 617 5.44 9.58 23.70
N LEU A 618 5.13 10.83 23.41
CA LEU A 618 5.14 11.37 22.05
C LEU A 618 6.57 11.72 21.61
N THR A 619 6.83 11.55 20.31
CA THR A 619 8.03 12.08 19.66
C THR A 619 7.81 13.51 19.17
N ARG A 620 8.89 14.23 18.87
CA ARG A 620 8.82 15.58 18.28
C ARG A 620 8.07 15.56 16.94
N ALA A 621 8.31 14.56 16.10
CA ALA A 621 7.62 14.36 14.83
C ALA A 621 6.10 14.20 15.00
N MET A 622 5.66 13.41 15.98
CA MET A 622 4.22 13.26 16.29
C MET A 622 3.60 14.60 16.67
N VAL A 623 4.29 15.41 17.45
CA VAL A 623 3.78 16.75 17.84
C VAL A 623 3.72 17.67 16.63
N TRP A 624 4.71 17.70 15.75
CA TRP A 624 4.64 18.48 14.51
C TRP A 624 3.41 18.11 13.69
N THR A 625 3.14 16.81 13.57
CA THR A 625 1.98 16.30 12.82
C THR A 625 0.65 16.71 13.47
N ILE A 626 0.55 16.62 14.81
CA ILE A 626 -0.63 17.06 15.54
C ILE A 626 -0.88 18.56 15.33
N LEU A 627 0.16 19.39 15.48
CA LEU A 627 0.05 20.84 15.33
C LEU A 627 -0.25 21.27 13.89
N ALA A 628 0.34 20.58 12.93
CA ALA A 628 0.04 20.79 11.51
C ALA A 628 -1.43 20.46 11.19
N ARG A 629 -1.93 19.32 11.68
CA ARG A 629 -3.34 18.94 11.56
C ARG A 629 -4.29 19.93 12.24
N MET A 630 -3.96 20.41 13.44
CA MET A 630 -4.71 21.47 14.12
C MET A 630 -4.82 22.75 13.28
N SER A 631 -3.79 23.03 12.49
CA SER A 631 -3.75 24.22 11.61
C SER A 631 -4.36 23.98 10.24
N GLY A 632 -4.84 22.78 9.95
CA GLY A 632 -5.31 22.40 8.61
C GLY A 632 -4.20 22.36 7.55
N ALA A 633 -2.92 22.26 7.98
CA ALA A 633 -1.81 22.14 7.06
C ALA A 633 -1.79 20.74 6.43
N ASP A 634 -1.49 20.68 5.15
CA ASP A 634 -1.30 19.42 4.45
C ASP A 634 -0.01 18.73 4.94
N THR A 635 -0.16 17.52 5.44
CA THR A 635 0.95 16.69 5.92
C THR A 635 1.13 15.41 5.09
N SER A 636 0.51 15.37 3.92
CA SER A 636 0.47 14.17 3.06
C SER A 636 1.66 14.03 2.12
N GLU A 637 2.46 15.10 1.92
CA GLU A 637 3.60 15.10 1.01
C GLU A 637 4.93 15.05 1.79
N GLY A 638 5.96 14.40 1.24
CA GLY A 638 7.34 14.40 1.76
C GLY A 638 7.96 13.00 1.83
N ASP A 639 9.29 12.96 2.04
CA ASP A 639 10.10 11.74 2.07
C ASP A 639 9.86 10.87 3.32
N SER A 640 9.14 11.37 4.32
CA SER A 640 8.73 10.66 5.54
C SER A 640 7.37 11.15 6.01
N TRP A 641 6.67 10.36 6.84
CA TRP A 641 5.33 10.67 7.38
C TRP A 641 5.26 12.01 8.15
N TYR A 642 6.40 12.53 8.58
CA TYR A 642 6.50 13.80 9.29
C TYR A 642 7.20 14.90 8.50
N SER A 643 7.74 14.63 7.30
CA SER A 643 8.55 15.60 6.55
C SER A 643 7.79 16.88 6.26
N SER A 644 6.58 16.80 5.74
CA SER A 644 5.73 17.98 5.47
C SER A 644 5.34 18.69 6.76
N ALA A 645 5.00 17.95 7.81
CA ALA A 645 4.70 18.53 9.12
C ALA A 645 5.94 19.20 9.74
N MET A 646 7.12 18.60 9.56
CA MET A 646 8.40 19.17 9.98
C MET A 646 8.71 20.45 9.21
N GLU A 647 8.65 20.41 7.87
CA GLU A 647 8.89 21.57 7.01
C GLU A 647 7.90 22.70 7.32
N TRP A 648 6.63 22.36 7.50
CA TRP A 648 5.60 23.30 7.92
C TRP A 648 5.93 23.89 9.29
N ALA A 649 6.28 23.08 10.29
CA ALA A 649 6.59 23.55 11.64
C ALA A 649 7.83 24.47 11.66
N VAL A 650 8.84 24.17 10.82
CA VAL A 650 10.02 25.03 10.61
C VAL A 650 9.63 26.33 9.93
N ALA A 651 8.85 26.26 8.85
CA ALA A 651 8.39 27.43 8.10
C ALA A 651 7.53 28.39 8.94
N GLN A 652 6.72 27.84 9.86
CA GLN A 652 5.93 28.62 10.83
C GLN A 652 6.73 29.08 12.05
N GLY A 653 8.00 28.71 12.17
CA GLY A 653 8.83 29.05 13.35
C GLY A 653 8.42 28.32 14.63
N ILE A 654 7.66 27.25 14.52
CA ILE A 654 7.16 26.44 15.64
C ILE A 654 8.29 25.56 16.19
N SER A 655 9.10 24.97 15.32
CA SER A 655 10.20 24.06 15.65
C SER A 655 11.45 24.35 14.81
N ASP A 656 12.56 23.78 15.23
CA ASP A 656 13.84 23.78 14.50
C ASP A 656 13.94 22.64 13.45
N GLY A 657 13.02 21.66 13.49
CA GLY A 657 13.02 20.48 12.61
C GLY A 657 14.03 19.41 13.00
N GLU A 658 14.75 19.56 14.12
CA GLU A 658 15.77 18.59 14.57
C GLU A 658 15.15 17.53 15.50
N ASP A 659 15.84 16.38 15.64
CA ASP A 659 15.53 15.32 16.61
C ASP A 659 14.12 14.73 16.49
N ALA A 660 13.64 14.49 15.26
CA ALA A 660 12.27 14.05 14.94
C ALA A 660 11.78 12.86 15.79
N VAL A 661 12.63 11.87 16.01
CA VAL A 661 12.28 10.62 16.72
C VAL A 661 12.50 10.68 18.23
N SER A 662 13.07 11.76 18.75
CA SER A 662 13.31 11.92 20.20
C SER A 662 11.99 12.18 20.93
N PRO A 663 11.77 11.55 22.10
CA PRO A 663 10.64 11.88 22.95
C PRO A 663 10.64 13.37 23.32
N ILE A 664 9.45 13.98 23.26
CA ILE A 664 9.29 15.41 23.55
C ILE A 664 8.96 15.63 25.02
N THR A 665 9.57 16.64 25.64
CA THR A 665 9.19 17.05 27.03
C THR A 665 7.91 17.90 27.00
N ARG A 666 7.23 17.96 28.15
CA ARG A 666 5.98 18.73 28.28
C ARG A 666 6.24 20.21 27.99
N GLU A 667 7.33 20.81 28.51
CA GLU A 667 7.69 22.21 28.23
C GLU A 667 8.03 22.46 26.76
N GLN A 668 8.63 21.49 26.05
CA GLN A 668 8.89 21.58 24.61
C GLN A 668 7.59 21.59 23.82
N PHE A 669 6.67 20.65 24.11
CA PHE A 669 5.38 20.60 23.45
C PHE A 669 4.57 21.89 23.69
N VAL A 670 4.45 22.32 24.92
CA VAL A 670 3.78 23.56 25.28
C VAL A 670 4.38 24.77 24.55
N THR A 671 5.72 24.82 24.40
CA THR A 671 6.37 25.90 23.67
C THR A 671 6.03 25.88 22.18
N MET A 672 5.94 24.70 21.56
CA MET A 672 5.50 24.58 20.17
C MET A 672 4.04 25.04 20.01
N LEU A 673 3.16 24.65 20.92
CA LEU A 673 1.75 25.06 20.93
C LEU A 673 1.58 26.57 21.14
N TRP A 674 2.37 27.15 22.07
CA TRP A 674 2.39 28.58 22.30
C TRP A 674 2.82 29.37 21.05
N ARG A 675 3.84 28.88 20.32
CA ARG A 675 4.26 29.47 19.06
C ARG A 675 3.19 29.36 17.99
N LEU A 676 2.51 28.21 17.89
CA LEU A 676 1.38 28.03 17.00
C LEU A 676 0.27 29.04 17.29
N SER A 677 -0.01 29.32 18.56
CA SER A 677 -1.02 30.30 19.00
C SER A 677 -0.59 31.76 18.81
N GLY A 678 0.56 32.03 18.18
CA GLY A 678 1.05 33.37 17.89
C GLY A 678 1.76 34.05 19.07
N CYS A 679 2.33 33.28 19.98
CA CYS A 679 3.10 33.76 21.16
C CYS A 679 2.30 34.70 22.04
N PRO A 680 1.11 34.35 22.55
CA PRO A 680 0.30 35.24 23.36
C PRO A 680 1.05 35.66 24.66
N GLU A 681 0.88 36.92 25.04
CA GLU A 681 1.49 37.44 26.29
C GLU A 681 0.94 36.69 27.50
N ALA A 682 1.86 36.20 28.34
CA ALA A 682 1.50 35.54 29.58
C ALA A 682 1.27 36.56 30.70
N SER A 683 0.08 36.53 31.31
CA SER A 683 -0.21 37.38 32.47
C SER A 683 -0.30 36.51 33.72
N GLY A 684 0.72 36.56 34.57
CA GLY A 684 0.75 35.82 35.83
C GLY A 684 2.09 35.16 36.13
N THR A 685 2.09 34.24 37.10
CA THR A 685 3.26 33.42 37.47
C THR A 685 2.79 31.99 37.69
N VAL A 686 3.61 31.02 37.29
CA VAL A 686 3.33 29.60 37.52
C VAL A 686 3.43 29.32 39.03
N ALA A 687 2.30 29.01 39.65
CA ALA A 687 2.21 28.68 41.08
C ALA A 687 2.27 27.15 41.29
N ALA A 688 3.29 26.49 40.71
CA ALA A 688 3.53 25.03 40.84
C ALA A 688 4.74 24.77 41.75
N PRO A 689 4.76 23.65 42.49
CA PRO A 689 5.89 23.33 43.40
C PRO A 689 7.21 23.15 42.65
N ASP A 690 7.15 22.79 41.37
CA ASP A 690 8.27 22.57 40.45
C ASP A 690 8.46 23.70 39.42
N ALA A 691 7.86 24.88 39.64
CA ALA A 691 7.98 26.01 38.70
C ALA A 691 9.45 26.44 38.48
N ALA A 692 10.34 26.19 39.43
CA ALA A 692 11.77 26.48 39.32
C ALA A 692 12.51 25.53 38.37
N GLU A 693 11.91 24.42 37.97
CA GLU A 693 12.45 23.43 37.03
C GLU A 693 12.13 23.79 35.58
N ILE A 694 11.25 24.77 35.35
CA ILE A 694 10.93 25.23 33.98
C ILE A 694 12.17 25.87 33.37
N SER A 695 12.56 25.41 32.19
CA SER A 695 13.68 25.96 31.44
C SER A 695 13.44 27.46 31.12
N GLY A 696 14.50 28.27 31.19
CA GLY A 696 14.39 29.71 30.95
C GLY A 696 13.80 30.08 29.60
N TRP A 697 14.02 29.25 28.57
CA TRP A 697 13.47 29.42 27.23
C TRP A 697 11.97 29.06 27.14
N ALA A 698 11.44 28.25 28.07
CA ALA A 698 10.05 27.78 28.09
C ALA A 698 9.18 28.59 29.07
N THR A 699 9.77 29.51 29.83
CA THR A 699 9.08 30.22 30.93
C THR A 699 7.81 30.94 30.47
N GLU A 700 7.87 31.68 29.36
CA GLU A 700 6.71 32.41 28.83
C GLU A 700 5.61 31.47 28.35
N ALA A 701 5.96 30.45 27.61
CA ALA A 701 5.02 29.44 27.08
C ALA A 701 4.33 28.66 28.22
N MET A 702 5.11 28.19 29.20
CA MET A 702 4.57 27.48 30.35
C MET A 702 3.69 28.38 31.22
N THR A 703 4.09 29.65 31.42
CA THR A 703 3.26 30.61 32.15
C THR A 703 1.93 30.86 31.45
N TRP A 704 1.96 31.06 30.13
CA TRP A 704 0.73 31.18 29.32
C TRP A 704 -0.16 29.96 29.48
N ALA A 705 0.37 28.77 29.28
CA ALA A 705 -0.43 27.55 29.28
C ALA A 705 -1.05 27.24 30.66
N VAL A 706 -0.31 27.48 31.72
CA VAL A 706 -0.82 27.29 33.09
C VAL A 706 -1.86 28.36 33.47
N CYS A 707 -1.61 29.65 33.15
CA CYS A 707 -2.55 30.72 33.40
C CYS A 707 -3.82 30.63 32.56
N ALA A 708 -3.74 30.09 31.38
CA ALA A 708 -4.88 29.82 30.49
C ALA A 708 -5.63 28.53 30.85
N GLY A 709 -5.16 27.75 31.82
CA GLY A 709 -5.78 26.47 32.19
C GLY A 709 -5.55 25.32 31.19
N LEU A 710 -4.64 25.49 30.23
CA LEU A 710 -4.30 24.48 29.25
C LEU A 710 -3.45 23.37 29.89
N VAL A 711 -2.52 23.73 30.76
CA VAL A 711 -1.71 22.80 31.54
C VAL A 711 -2.21 22.80 32.98
N GLU A 712 -2.69 21.66 33.40
CA GLU A 712 -2.96 21.38 34.83
C GLU A 712 -1.83 20.58 35.42
N GLY A 713 -1.57 20.82 36.72
CA GLY A 713 -0.62 20.02 37.48
C GLY A 713 -1.20 18.62 37.80
N ASP A 714 -0.33 17.74 38.25
CA ASP A 714 -0.72 16.45 38.81
C ASP A 714 -1.43 16.62 40.17
N GLU A 715 -1.75 15.52 40.87
CA GLU A 715 -2.40 15.53 42.20
C GLU A 715 -1.62 16.34 43.25
N THR A 716 -0.32 16.60 43.04
CA THR A 716 0.52 17.44 43.89
C THR A 716 0.57 18.90 43.45
N GLY A 717 -0.03 19.22 42.29
CA GLY A 717 0.04 20.52 41.64
C GLY A 717 1.32 20.74 40.82
N ALA A 718 2.15 19.70 40.59
CA ALA A 718 3.37 19.80 39.81
C ALA A 718 3.07 19.75 38.31
N VAL A 719 3.69 20.65 37.53
CA VAL A 719 3.49 20.71 36.03
C VAL A 719 4.47 19.85 35.26
N ALA A 720 5.48 19.29 35.94
CA ALA A 720 6.47 18.34 35.42
C ALA A 720 7.07 18.77 34.05
N PRO A 721 7.76 19.94 33.96
CA PRO A 721 8.16 20.52 32.68
C PRO A 721 9.12 19.64 31.88
N SER A 722 10.04 18.96 32.56
CA SER A 722 11.06 18.09 31.98
C SER A 722 10.60 16.65 31.72
N ALA A 723 9.41 16.26 32.21
CA ALA A 723 8.83 14.94 31.92
C ALA A 723 8.41 14.85 30.47
N TYR A 724 8.48 13.64 29.89
CA TYR A 724 7.98 13.40 28.57
C TYR A 724 6.45 13.56 28.49
N ALA A 725 5.96 14.16 27.42
CA ALA A 725 4.53 14.29 27.18
C ALA A 725 3.95 12.93 26.77
N SER A 726 3.04 12.40 27.60
CA SER A 726 2.30 11.19 27.23
C SER A 726 1.19 11.51 26.22
N ARG A 727 0.72 10.51 25.50
CA ARG A 727 -0.36 10.64 24.52
C ARG A 727 -1.65 11.14 25.16
N ALA A 728 -1.99 10.67 26.37
CA ALA A 728 -3.13 11.14 27.14
C ALA A 728 -3.00 12.63 27.53
N ALA A 729 -1.82 13.02 28.01
CA ALA A 729 -1.56 14.42 28.38
C ALA A 729 -1.61 15.34 27.15
N ALA A 730 -1.13 14.86 26.02
CA ALA A 730 -1.19 15.59 24.76
C ALA A 730 -2.62 15.75 24.24
N ALA A 731 -3.43 14.70 24.28
CA ALA A 731 -4.85 14.75 23.91
C ALA A 731 -5.60 15.82 24.73
N ALA A 732 -5.40 15.82 26.05
CA ALA A 732 -6.02 16.80 26.93
C ALA A 732 -5.55 18.24 26.64
N LEU A 733 -4.27 18.43 26.38
CA LEU A 733 -3.71 19.75 26.05
C LEU A 733 -4.25 20.28 24.72
N VAL A 734 -4.32 19.40 23.71
CA VAL A 734 -4.84 19.72 22.36
C VAL A 734 -6.32 20.06 22.42
N MET A 735 -7.14 19.27 23.12
CA MET A 735 -8.55 19.51 23.29
C MET A 735 -8.81 20.89 23.95
N ARG A 736 -8.15 21.14 25.07
CA ARG A 736 -8.28 22.43 25.77
C ARG A 736 -7.83 23.62 24.93
N CYS A 737 -6.79 23.43 24.12
CA CYS A 737 -6.32 24.49 23.24
C CYS A 737 -7.29 24.78 22.09
N ALA A 738 -8.03 23.78 21.63
CA ALA A 738 -9.04 23.96 20.60
C ALA A 738 -10.35 24.59 21.13
N GLU A 739 -10.61 24.48 22.42
CA GLU A 739 -11.73 25.15 23.11
C GLU A 739 -11.41 26.59 23.52
N PHE A 740 -10.12 26.99 23.54
CA PHE A 740 -9.63 28.31 23.95
C PHE A 740 -9.62 29.29 22.77
#